data_69ca8d8f5c826f3b90d9b6ec11ff8de0
#
_entry.id   69ca8d8f5c826f3b90d9b6ec11ff8de0
#
_cell.length_a   1.000
_cell.length_b   1.000
_cell.length_c   1.000
_cell.angle_alpha   90.00
_cell.angle_beta   90.00
_cell.angle_gamma   90.00
#
_symmetry.space_group_name_H-M   'P 1'
#
loop_
_entity.id
_entity.type
_entity.pdbx_description
1 polymer ?
#
loop_
_entity_poly.entity_id
_entity_poly.type
_entity_poly.pdbx_seq_one_letter_code
_entity_poly.pdbx_strand_id
1 'polypeptide(L)'
;MRHLSPLRVGICLTALIVASAPALAQQAAPANVAAEEPAPLNPSMVAYARGVRDEAMVRPLTLARFEADVHVRGAVGMVRQDMTFTAPEAGTEGRLTIDLPPGAIVTGYALEIEGKLIEGALVDQSRAVESFDQLVRGQVDPGLGEITRDGAFTTRVFPVGPEGRRIVLRYTVPVGDRPSLAWRFGETTGRWSVTHPGGTRSGDGTGEVVAALEPGDHATLASRHGATGETYVQLAGDLPRSRVRRAGTLAVHWDNSRSRRDHDHAAALRTIEAAVTALSPERLAFAPTMDDGRGRGLTTIDAMRARIGDMQYVGANAAPTPVDADTCFYVSDGQVSDGTGDTGPDCARTYVIATGPAPNLPLLQSMTRGGGRVLRAGEIADWSAPGIERVVAGGVAAPFVALPAPEGQYRLIAKLGERMPEAVRVEFGSDTRDHRVIAGDLPATSGASVLFEAREAARLDAGLDREAFVAHSRRYGIASPTLPFLSLDRIEDYVQFGVSPQADHPQLARYRRLARDAAIREAEDKEDRFVAVLAMWEAEKEWWGREFDLSWRAPSTDPKRRNGVPPPTVSPQRTSDASPPPVPERGGDMPPSPPPPPPPPPPPAPQLDLDTDVGESIVVTGSRVGRDSMSAVSPVAALSDQAAEMSEEAADDGSIRIALDARYPDRDYLAAYDANPTNFDALYAEWDAKAGDLPSFYLDTADWLWAQGRRDRALRVLDSALELPLANATTYAMVANKREAWGLAPVWLRRKQASLETHRPQASRLLALALARQAELVLARSDLTPQQREAEARAALAEAIGLLKTVALTPVDPRWSGIEIIALREANALIPRLERLGGSADLDERLVANLHSDVRVVMEWTADAVDLDLHVLEPSGENVFYGNRTSHIGGRMTDDMTAGFGPEEYVIRRAPGGRFDVRSNLFASDRIDPNGKPRLRARLIRDFGRPNQREELVEFEMGQERRDTLIGSIRLGPAGTVPGDAETEGGAP
;
A
#
# COMPACT_ATOMS: atom_id res chain seq x y z
N MET A 1 -0.29 69.02 10.86
CA MET A 1 0.52 70.27 10.58
C MET A 1 1.87 69.84 10.05
N ARG A 2 2.10 70.26 8.81
CA ARG A 2 3.37 70.57 8.11
C ARG A 2 4.43 69.46 7.97
N HIS A 3 4.65 68.86 6.78
CA HIS A 3 5.45 69.37 5.65
C HIS A 3 6.94 69.16 5.93
N LEU A 4 7.86 68.60 5.11
CA LEU A 4 8.16 68.69 3.69
C LEU A 4 9.18 67.64 3.23
N SER A 5 9.05 67.15 2.01
CA SER A 5 10.10 66.48 1.23
C SER A 5 11.04 67.55 0.60
N PRO A 6 11.86 67.23 -0.43
CA PRO A 6 13.03 66.35 -0.58
C PRO A 6 14.27 67.10 -1.13
N LEU A 7 15.41 66.45 -1.28
CA LEU A 7 16.48 67.03 -2.17
C LEU A 7 17.22 65.94 -2.93
N ARG A 8 17.18 66.09 -4.27
CA ARG A 8 18.05 65.49 -5.26
C ARG A 8 19.32 66.29 -5.42
N VAL A 9 20.45 65.64 -5.72
CA VAL A 9 21.63 66.13 -6.53
C VAL A 9 22.51 64.91 -6.70
N GLY A 10 22.99 64.35 -7.82
CA GLY A 10 23.46 65.01 -9.03
C GLY A 10 24.83 64.42 -9.40
N ILE A 11 24.86 63.68 -10.39
CA ILE A 11 25.91 63.14 -11.30
C ILE A 11 27.30 63.79 -11.15
N CYS A 12 28.39 62.97 -11.08
CA CYS A 12 29.62 63.27 -11.82
C CYS A 12 30.35 61.96 -12.24
N LEU A 13 30.49 61.81 -13.55
CA LEU A 13 31.25 60.81 -14.28
C LEU A 13 32.72 61.25 -14.32
N THR A 14 33.64 60.41 -13.93
CA THR A 14 35.06 60.52 -14.34
C THR A 14 35.60 59.11 -14.66
N ALA A 15 35.88 58.92 -15.97
CA ALA A 15 36.55 57.74 -16.46
C ALA A 15 38.07 57.81 -16.12
N LEU A 16 38.62 56.75 -15.61
CA LEU A 16 40.05 56.56 -15.55
C LEU A 16 40.41 55.18 -16.16
N ILE A 17 41.06 55.20 -17.30
CA ILE A 17 41.71 54.06 -17.96
C ILE A 17 42.97 53.73 -17.16
N VAL A 18 43.07 52.52 -16.67
CA VAL A 18 44.35 51.97 -16.21
C VAL A 18 44.52 50.54 -16.74
N ALA A 19 45.68 50.31 -17.23
CA ALA A 19 46.14 49.20 -18.05
C ALA A 19 46.05 47.83 -17.34
N SER A 20 45.76 46.81 -18.14
CA SER A 20 45.79 45.39 -17.80
C SER A 20 47.22 44.88 -17.50
N ALA A 21 47.37 44.25 -16.34
CA ALA A 21 48.41 43.25 -16.07
C ALA A 21 47.71 41.92 -15.73
N PRO A 22 48.19 40.75 -16.19
CA PRO A 22 47.52 39.47 -15.95
C PRO A 22 47.69 39.05 -14.48
N ALA A 23 46.55 39.00 -13.76
CA ALA A 23 46.51 38.41 -12.46
C ALA A 23 46.55 36.88 -12.60
N LEU A 24 47.53 36.25 -12.04
CA LEU A 24 47.64 34.82 -11.76
C LEU A 24 46.29 34.38 -11.09
N ALA A 25 45.63 33.40 -11.70
CA ALA A 25 44.47 32.72 -11.11
C ALA A 25 44.95 32.01 -9.83
N GLN A 26 44.69 32.61 -8.68
CA GLN A 26 44.63 31.87 -7.43
C GLN A 26 43.44 30.92 -7.55
N GLN A 27 43.74 29.62 -7.63
CA GLN A 27 42.73 28.59 -7.41
C GLN A 27 42.06 28.87 -6.06
N ALA A 28 40.83 29.29 -6.09
CA ALA A 28 39.98 29.31 -4.92
C ALA A 28 39.92 27.88 -4.39
N ALA A 29 40.34 27.68 -3.15
CA ALA A 29 40.09 26.44 -2.43
C ALA A 29 38.58 26.13 -2.50
N PRO A 30 38.18 24.86 -2.63
CA PRO A 30 36.80 24.50 -2.67
C PRO A 30 36.12 25.10 -1.44
N ALA A 31 35.05 25.84 -1.67
CA ALA A 31 34.22 26.34 -0.59
C ALA A 31 33.79 25.14 0.27
N ASN A 32 34.23 25.14 1.52
CA ASN A 32 33.71 24.25 2.52
C ASN A 32 32.19 24.38 2.49
N VAL A 33 31.50 23.35 2.00
CA VAL A 33 30.06 23.22 2.20
C VAL A 33 29.88 23.26 3.70
N ALA A 34 29.24 24.33 4.20
CA ALA A 34 28.91 24.46 5.61
C ALA A 34 28.26 23.15 6.07
N ALA A 35 28.73 22.64 7.20
CA ALA A 35 28.13 21.44 7.76
C ALA A 35 26.65 21.69 7.99
N GLU A 36 25.79 21.00 7.26
CA GLU A 36 24.37 21.02 7.47
C GLU A 36 24.13 20.50 8.89
N GLU A 37 23.51 21.31 9.75
CA GLU A 37 23.18 20.88 11.12
C GLU A 37 22.22 19.68 11.02
N PRO A 38 22.39 18.62 11.85
CA PRO A 38 21.50 17.49 11.82
C PRO A 38 20.07 17.94 12.12
N ALA A 39 19.11 17.45 11.33
CA ALA A 39 17.71 17.70 11.60
C ALA A 39 17.35 17.23 13.02
N PRO A 40 16.66 18.05 13.83
CA PRO A 40 16.36 17.66 15.19
C PRO A 40 15.32 16.56 15.26
N LEU A 41 15.63 15.53 16.05
CA LEU A 41 14.72 14.41 16.36
C LEU A 41 13.71 14.88 17.42
N ASN A 42 12.65 15.57 16.98
CA ASN A 42 11.68 16.16 17.89
C ASN A 42 10.51 15.21 18.12
N PRO A 43 10.41 14.51 19.27
CA PRO A 43 9.22 13.74 19.59
C PRO A 43 8.05 14.69 19.82
N SER A 44 7.08 14.69 18.91
CA SER A 44 5.87 15.49 19.00
C SER A 44 4.65 14.60 19.02
N MET A 45 3.85 14.72 20.09
CA MET A 45 2.57 14.03 20.18
C MET A 45 1.43 15.01 20.20
N VAL A 46 0.42 14.72 19.39
CA VAL A 46 -0.79 15.52 19.29
C VAL A 46 -2.01 14.70 19.68
N ALA A 47 -2.99 15.35 20.32
CA ALA A 47 -4.29 14.74 20.55
C ALA A 47 -5.03 14.59 19.23
N TYR A 48 -5.54 13.41 18.97
CA TYR A 48 -6.35 13.08 17.79
C TYR A 48 -7.82 13.05 18.19
N ALA A 49 -8.63 13.97 17.67
CA ALA A 49 -10.06 13.95 17.88
C ALA A 49 -10.72 13.14 16.75
N ARG A 50 -11.41 12.05 17.09
CA ARG A 50 -12.18 11.25 16.12
C ARG A 50 -13.24 12.14 15.45
N GLY A 51 -13.29 12.11 14.11
CA GLY A 51 -14.32 12.80 13.34
C GLY A 51 -14.07 14.29 13.07
N VAL A 52 -12.97 14.89 13.52
CA VAL A 52 -12.67 16.30 13.27
C VAL A 52 -11.67 16.43 12.12
N ARG A 53 -12.08 17.06 11.02
CA ARG A 53 -11.23 17.34 9.84
C ARG A 53 -10.37 18.60 9.96
N ASP A 54 -10.53 19.37 11.03
CA ASP A 54 -9.90 20.69 11.16
C ASP A 54 -8.57 20.57 11.91
N GLU A 55 -7.46 20.82 11.23
CA GLU A 55 -6.12 20.90 11.83
C GLU A 55 -6.06 21.91 13.00
N ALA A 56 -6.96 22.88 13.03
CA ALA A 56 -7.07 23.87 14.10
C ALA A 56 -7.48 23.27 15.48
N MET A 57 -7.98 22.03 15.52
CA MET A 57 -8.35 21.34 16.76
C MET A 57 -7.30 20.35 17.27
N VAL A 58 -6.18 20.21 16.59
CA VAL A 58 -5.07 19.34 17.04
C VAL A 58 -4.33 20.04 18.17
N ARG A 59 -4.37 19.47 19.38
CA ARG A 59 -3.67 20.03 20.55
C ARG A 59 -2.40 19.23 20.83
N PRO A 60 -1.24 19.91 20.96
CA PRO A 60 -0.02 19.22 21.39
C PRO A 60 -0.18 18.67 22.80
N LEU A 61 0.27 17.46 23.04
CA LEU A 61 0.34 16.82 24.35
C LEU A 61 1.68 17.14 25.01
N THR A 62 1.71 17.09 26.34
CA THR A 62 2.91 17.38 27.10
C THR A 62 3.85 16.17 27.11
N LEU A 63 5.11 16.36 26.69
CA LEU A 63 6.19 15.38 26.88
C LEU A 63 6.70 15.52 28.34
N ALA A 64 6.09 14.81 29.27
CA ALA A 64 6.39 14.96 30.71
C ALA A 64 7.80 14.46 31.08
N ARG A 65 8.29 13.41 30.40
CA ARG A 65 9.63 12.84 30.59
C ARG A 65 10.19 12.34 29.26
N PHE A 66 11.46 12.61 29.04
CA PHE A 66 12.25 12.10 27.93
C PHE A 66 13.60 11.60 28.41
N GLU A 67 13.97 10.39 28.03
CA GLU A 67 15.31 9.83 28.24
C GLU A 67 15.82 9.19 26.96
N ALA A 68 17.01 9.54 26.54
CA ALA A 68 17.67 8.90 25.41
C ALA A 68 19.03 8.34 25.85
N ASP A 69 19.29 7.09 25.43
CA ASP A 69 20.56 6.42 25.59
C ASP A 69 21.16 6.11 24.20
N VAL A 70 22.35 6.62 23.94
CA VAL A 70 23.05 6.45 22.68
C VAL A 70 24.35 5.68 22.92
N HIS A 71 24.43 4.50 22.33
CA HIS A 71 25.61 3.65 22.38
C HIS A 71 26.23 3.52 21.01
N VAL A 72 27.54 3.75 20.89
CA VAL A 72 28.29 3.60 19.63
C VAL A 72 29.27 2.44 19.77
N ARG A 73 29.25 1.54 18.77
CA ARG A 73 30.18 0.43 18.64
C ARG A 73 30.74 0.35 17.22
N GLY A 74 31.99 0.74 17.04
CA GLY A 74 32.59 0.86 15.71
C GLY A 74 31.81 1.84 14.83
N ALA A 75 31.31 1.39 13.70
CA ALA A 75 30.52 2.19 12.76
C ALA A 75 28.98 2.07 12.97
N VAL A 76 28.54 1.65 14.14
CA VAL A 76 27.12 1.40 14.44
C VAL A 76 26.71 2.17 15.69
N GLY A 77 25.71 3.01 15.57
CA GLY A 77 25.02 3.68 16.68
C GLY A 77 23.71 2.95 17.02
N MET A 78 23.46 2.73 18.30
CA MET A 78 22.22 2.15 18.82
C MET A 78 21.57 3.18 19.73
N VAL A 79 20.32 3.50 19.49
CA VAL A 79 19.57 4.53 20.20
C VAL A 79 18.34 3.91 20.86
N ARG A 80 18.13 4.24 22.15
CA ARG A 80 16.91 3.97 22.87
C ARG A 80 16.33 5.29 23.34
N GLN A 81 15.07 5.57 22.99
CA GLN A 81 14.32 6.73 23.48
C GLN A 81 13.17 6.24 24.35
N ASP A 82 13.03 6.80 25.53
CA ASP A 82 12.03 6.51 26.54
C ASP A 82 11.25 7.79 26.83
N MET A 83 9.96 7.80 26.48
CA MET A 83 9.12 8.98 26.43
C MET A 83 7.86 8.76 27.23
N THR A 84 7.47 9.75 28.07
CA THR A 84 6.17 9.75 28.75
C THR A 84 5.39 10.98 28.36
N PHE A 85 4.24 10.77 27.74
CA PHE A 85 3.31 11.85 27.35
C PHE A 85 2.10 11.86 28.26
N THR A 86 1.60 13.08 28.56
CA THR A 86 0.39 13.29 29.35
C THR A 86 -0.63 14.12 28.58
N ALA A 87 -1.91 13.83 28.82
CA ALA A 87 -3.04 14.61 28.32
C ALA A 87 -3.84 15.19 29.50
N PRO A 88 -4.46 16.39 29.35
CA PRO A 88 -5.30 16.96 30.42
C PRO A 88 -6.53 16.09 30.74
N GLU A 89 -7.06 15.40 29.75
CA GLU A 89 -8.27 14.58 29.84
C GLU A 89 -7.93 13.10 29.68
N ALA A 90 -8.57 12.26 30.48
CA ALA A 90 -8.46 10.82 30.34
C ALA A 90 -9.14 10.31 29.06
N GLY A 91 -8.60 9.26 28.44
CA GLY A 91 -9.20 8.67 27.24
C GLY A 91 -8.88 9.41 25.94
N THR A 92 -7.84 10.24 25.93
CA THR A 92 -7.37 10.93 24.71
C THR A 92 -6.61 9.95 23.81
N GLU A 93 -6.89 9.95 22.51
CA GLU A 93 -6.05 9.28 21.52
C GLU A 93 -4.89 10.21 21.15
N GLY A 94 -3.64 9.72 21.29
CA GLY A 94 -2.41 10.43 20.97
C GLY A 94 -1.76 9.90 19.70
N ARG A 95 -1.29 10.81 18.83
CA ARG A 95 -0.44 10.47 17.68
C ARG A 95 0.93 11.09 17.88
N LEU A 96 1.95 10.23 18.02
CA LEU A 96 3.36 10.64 18.10
C LEU A 96 3.96 10.56 16.70
N THR A 97 4.81 11.54 16.36
CA THR A 97 5.66 11.51 15.16
C THR A 97 7.09 11.85 15.55
N ILE A 98 8.05 11.11 15.00
CA ILE A 98 9.50 11.34 15.17
C ILE A 98 10.17 11.16 13.80
N ASP A 99 10.82 12.19 13.30
CA ASP A 99 11.65 12.07 12.12
C ASP A 99 12.92 11.29 12.48
N LEU A 100 13.18 10.21 11.74
CA LEU A 100 14.34 9.37 12.00
C LEU A 100 15.56 9.84 11.19
N PRO A 101 16.78 9.67 11.70
CA PRO A 101 17.97 10.01 10.93
C PRO A 101 18.11 9.09 9.70
N PRO A 102 18.69 9.58 8.59
CA PRO A 102 18.85 8.80 7.37
C PRO A 102 19.59 7.48 7.61
N GLY A 103 19.00 6.37 7.13
CA GLY A 103 19.52 5.02 7.30
C GLY A 103 19.24 4.39 8.68
N ALA A 104 18.43 5.02 9.51
CA ALA A 104 17.96 4.41 10.75
C ALA A 104 17.08 3.20 10.47
N ILE A 105 17.30 2.13 11.21
CA ILE A 105 16.49 0.92 11.19
C ILE A 105 15.83 0.75 12.55
N VAL A 106 14.50 0.84 12.60
CA VAL A 106 13.74 0.63 13.83
C VAL A 106 13.76 -0.84 14.19
N THR A 107 14.17 -1.12 15.44
CA THR A 107 14.37 -2.49 15.94
C THR A 107 13.50 -2.84 17.13
N GLY A 108 12.74 -1.89 17.65
CA GLY A 108 11.82 -2.15 18.74
C GLY A 108 10.95 -0.96 19.09
N TYR A 109 9.75 -1.29 19.47
CA TYR A 109 8.72 -0.40 19.97
C TYR A 109 8.09 -1.05 21.19
N ALA A 110 7.90 -0.32 22.28
CA ALA A 110 7.17 -0.81 23.43
C ALA A 110 6.25 0.26 24.00
N LEU A 111 5.10 -0.18 24.49
CA LEU A 111 4.09 0.65 25.14
C LEU A 111 3.88 0.19 26.57
N GLU A 112 3.76 1.11 27.52
CA GLU A 112 3.34 0.78 28.87
C GLU A 112 1.82 0.59 28.91
N ILE A 113 1.40 -0.63 29.28
CA ILE A 113 0.01 -1.03 29.45
C ILE A 113 -0.11 -1.57 30.89
N GLU A 114 -1.04 -1.05 31.68
CA GLU A 114 -1.25 -1.44 33.09
C GLU A 114 0.05 -1.44 33.95
N GLY A 115 0.93 -0.47 33.72
CA GLY A 115 2.20 -0.33 34.43
C GLY A 115 3.29 -1.34 34.00
N LYS A 116 3.08 -2.10 32.93
CA LYS A 116 4.04 -3.02 32.34
C LYS A 116 4.43 -2.56 30.94
N LEU A 117 5.71 -2.61 30.64
CA LEU A 117 6.20 -2.32 29.30
C LEU A 117 5.99 -3.55 28.39
N ILE A 118 5.13 -3.43 27.40
CA ILE A 118 4.79 -4.50 26.44
C ILE A 118 5.50 -4.22 25.14
N GLU A 119 6.35 -5.16 24.72
CA GLU A 119 7.06 -5.10 23.45
C GLU A 119 6.12 -5.37 22.28
N GLY A 120 6.17 -4.51 21.25
CA GLY A 120 5.40 -4.66 20.03
C GLY A 120 5.91 -5.81 19.17
N ALA A 121 5.00 -6.58 18.62
CA ALA A 121 5.29 -7.62 17.64
C ALA A 121 5.25 -7.05 16.23
N LEU A 122 6.11 -7.56 15.32
CA LEU A 122 6.08 -7.22 13.90
C LEU A 122 4.90 -7.92 13.20
N VAL A 123 4.01 -7.15 12.61
CA VAL A 123 2.74 -7.59 12.03
C VAL A 123 2.53 -6.95 10.67
N ASP A 124 1.87 -7.66 9.72
CA ASP A 124 1.46 -7.06 8.45
C ASP A 124 0.64 -5.80 8.69
N GLN A 125 0.92 -4.72 7.93
CA GLN A 125 0.34 -3.40 8.14
C GLN A 125 -1.20 -3.42 8.15
N SER A 126 -1.82 -4.09 7.18
CA SER A 126 -3.28 -4.17 7.10
C SER A 126 -3.89 -4.86 8.33
N ARG A 127 -3.28 -5.96 8.78
CA ARG A 127 -3.70 -6.67 10.00
C ARG A 127 -3.46 -5.84 11.26
N ALA A 128 -2.33 -5.14 11.33
CA ALA A 128 -2.00 -4.31 12.49
C ALA A 128 -2.99 -3.15 12.66
N VAL A 129 -3.33 -2.45 11.56
CA VAL A 129 -4.31 -1.37 11.55
C VAL A 129 -5.71 -1.89 11.92
N GLU A 130 -6.14 -3.00 11.31
CA GLU A 130 -7.44 -3.60 11.59
C GLU A 130 -7.57 -4.05 13.05
N SER A 131 -6.55 -4.75 13.59
CA SER A 131 -6.52 -5.19 14.99
C SER A 131 -6.55 -4.02 15.95
N PHE A 132 -5.73 -2.97 15.68
CA PHE A 132 -5.74 -1.74 16.47
C PHE A 132 -7.13 -1.12 16.52
N ASP A 133 -7.74 -0.96 15.37
CA ASP A 133 -9.06 -0.33 15.25
C ASP A 133 -10.18 -1.13 15.93
N GLN A 134 -10.14 -2.47 15.88
CA GLN A 134 -11.10 -3.33 16.57
C GLN A 134 -10.95 -3.22 18.09
N LEU A 135 -9.72 -3.24 18.60
CA LEU A 135 -9.44 -3.16 20.03
C LEU A 135 -9.82 -1.80 20.62
N VAL A 136 -9.52 -0.71 19.90
CA VAL A 136 -9.91 0.64 20.34
C VAL A 136 -11.44 0.80 20.41
N ARG A 137 -12.20 0.17 19.50
CA ARG A 137 -13.68 0.10 19.60
C ARG A 137 -14.14 -0.65 20.84
N GLY A 138 -13.40 -1.70 21.22
CA GLY A 138 -13.61 -2.49 22.44
C GLY A 138 -13.10 -1.84 23.73
N GLN A 139 -12.60 -0.58 23.67
CA GLN A 139 -11.97 0.13 24.78
C GLN A 139 -10.76 -0.62 25.40
N VAL A 140 -10.03 -1.36 24.58
CA VAL A 140 -8.76 -2.01 24.92
C VAL A 140 -7.61 -1.09 24.53
N ASP A 141 -6.48 -1.14 25.22
CA ASP A 141 -5.30 -0.29 25.11
C ASP A 141 -4.25 -0.83 24.12
N PRO A 142 -4.44 -0.77 22.78
CA PRO A 142 -3.40 -1.19 21.84
C PRO A 142 -2.42 -0.06 21.54
N GLY A 143 -1.22 -0.43 21.06
CA GLY A 143 -0.25 0.48 20.51
C GLY A 143 0.17 0.05 19.10
N LEU A 144 0.05 0.96 18.12
CA LEU A 144 0.46 0.73 16.74
C LEU A 144 1.63 1.65 16.39
N GLY A 145 2.83 1.08 16.17
CA GLY A 145 4.04 1.80 15.79
C GLY A 145 4.37 1.55 14.32
N GLU A 146 4.27 2.56 13.47
CA GLU A 146 4.44 2.51 12.02
C GLU A 146 5.69 3.28 11.57
N ILE A 147 6.27 2.88 10.45
CA ILE A 147 7.34 3.61 9.77
C ILE A 147 6.75 4.13 8.45
N THR A 148 6.89 5.41 8.20
CA THR A 148 6.45 6.02 6.95
C THR A 148 7.54 5.89 5.87
N ARG A 149 7.15 5.96 4.59
CA ARG A 149 8.11 5.86 3.48
C ARG A 149 9.08 7.05 3.42
N ASP A 150 8.71 8.19 3.97
CA ASP A 150 9.55 9.38 4.12
C ASP A 150 10.44 9.36 5.36
N GLY A 151 10.50 8.22 6.06
CA GLY A 151 11.47 7.94 7.13
C GLY A 151 11.09 8.46 8.51
N ALA A 152 9.82 8.78 8.76
CA ALA A 152 9.35 9.08 10.10
C ALA A 152 8.85 7.81 10.82
N PHE A 153 8.99 7.78 12.14
CA PHE A 153 8.28 6.84 12.99
C PHE A 153 7.02 7.50 13.52
N THR A 154 5.88 6.86 13.35
CA THR A 154 4.59 7.31 13.91
C THR A 154 4.00 6.24 14.80
N THR A 155 3.30 6.65 15.87
CA THR A 155 2.53 5.70 16.67
C THR A 155 1.21 6.31 17.12
N ARG A 156 0.17 5.48 17.08
CA ARG A 156 -1.14 5.79 17.67
C ARG A 156 -1.23 5.08 19.01
N VAL A 157 -1.63 5.79 20.03
CA VAL A 157 -1.70 5.29 21.41
C VAL A 157 -3.02 5.71 22.05
N PHE A 158 -3.70 4.78 22.67
CA PHE A 158 -4.94 4.99 23.40
C PHE A 158 -4.99 4.11 24.65
N PRO A 159 -5.52 4.62 25.79
CA PRO A 159 -5.77 6.04 26.09
C PRO A 159 -4.51 6.75 26.61
N VAL A 160 -4.40 8.05 26.35
CA VAL A 160 -3.45 8.94 27.04
C VAL A 160 -4.24 9.75 28.06
N GLY A 161 -3.73 9.88 29.28
CA GLY A 161 -4.38 10.58 30.38
C GLY A 161 -3.41 11.40 31.21
N PRO A 162 -3.89 12.02 32.33
CA PRO A 162 -3.04 12.80 33.24
C PRO A 162 -1.93 11.98 33.92
N GLU A 163 -2.15 10.66 34.11
CA GLU A 163 -1.18 9.73 34.66
C GLU A 163 0.00 9.46 33.71
N GLY A 164 -0.19 9.78 32.46
CA GLY A 164 0.82 9.61 31.43
C GLY A 164 0.78 8.25 30.75
N ARG A 165 1.39 8.19 29.56
CA ARG A 165 1.61 6.96 28.80
C ARG A 165 3.07 6.92 28.37
N ARG A 166 3.75 5.83 28.74
CA ARG A 166 5.17 5.63 28.44
C ARG A 166 5.36 4.85 27.17
N ILE A 167 6.25 5.34 26.30
CA ILE A 167 6.58 4.76 24.98
C ILE A 167 8.10 4.60 24.92
N VAL A 168 8.56 3.45 24.44
CA VAL A 168 9.99 3.21 24.19
C VAL A 168 10.21 2.88 22.72
N LEU A 169 11.10 3.64 22.08
CA LEU A 169 11.52 3.41 20.70
C LEU A 169 13.01 3.02 20.67
N ARG A 170 13.36 2.01 19.90
CA ARG A 170 14.75 1.59 19.66
C ARG A 170 15.03 1.53 18.16
N TYR A 171 16.18 2.06 17.79
CA TYR A 171 16.65 2.02 16.41
C TYR A 171 18.18 1.98 16.32
N THR A 172 18.67 1.50 15.19
CA THR A 172 20.10 1.41 14.88
C THR A 172 20.40 2.32 13.69
N VAL A 173 21.52 3.06 13.76
CA VAL A 173 21.96 3.99 12.72
C VAL A 173 23.37 3.66 12.27
N PRO A 174 23.71 3.81 10.98
CA PRO A 174 25.10 3.81 10.54
C PRO A 174 25.78 5.10 11.02
N VAL A 175 26.99 4.96 11.58
CA VAL A 175 27.82 6.10 11.93
C VAL A 175 28.53 6.59 10.66
N GLY A 176 28.05 7.69 10.10
CA GLY A 176 28.56 8.28 8.87
C GLY A 176 29.89 9.07 9.02
N ASP A 177 30.14 9.91 8.04
CA ASP A 177 31.27 10.86 8.02
C ASP A 177 31.07 12.06 8.95
N ARG A 178 29.82 12.41 9.24
CA ARG A 178 29.39 13.46 10.20
C ARG A 178 28.36 12.92 11.17
N PRO A 179 28.77 12.08 12.10
CA PRO A 179 27.83 11.33 12.92
C PRO A 179 27.35 12.17 14.10
N SER A 180 26.20 12.79 13.99
CA SER A 180 25.55 13.43 15.14
C SER A 180 24.05 13.26 15.10
N LEU A 181 23.44 13.17 16.27
CA LEU A 181 22.00 13.20 16.49
C LEU A 181 21.67 14.47 17.28
N ALA A 182 20.61 15.16 16.91
CA ALA A 182 20.17 16.36 17.61
C ALA A 182 18.76 16.15 18.17
N TRP A 183 18.51 16.66 19.38
CA TRP A 183 17.18 16.77 19.98
C TRP A 183 16.94 18.21 20.37
N ARG A 184 15.76 18.72 20.05
CA ARG A 184 15.31 20.06 20.47
C ARG A 184 14.02 19.92 21.26
N PHE A 185 14.02 20.39 22.48
CA PHE A 185 12.91 20.34 23.42
C PHE A 185 12.19 21.68 23.47
N GLY A 186 10.87 21.65 23.36
CA GLY A 186 10.02 22.85 23.38
C GLY A 186 9.44 23.17 24.77
N GLU A 187 8.59 24.18 24.83
CA GLU A 187 7.92 24.64 26.06
C GLU A 187 6.99 23.59 26.69
N THR A 188 6.44 22.69 25.89
CA THR A 188 5.59 21.57 26.34
C THR A 188 6.39 20.35 26.82
N THR A 189 7.71 20.49 27.00
CA THR A 189 8.58 19.44 27.52
C THR A 189 8.82 19.64 29.01
N GLY A 190 8.66 18.57 29.80
CA GLY A 190 9.07 18.50 31.18
C GLY A 190 10.55 18.13 31.31
N ARG A 191 10.84 17.12 32.12
CA ARG A 191 12.21 16.68 32.35
C ARG A 191 12.78 15.88 31.18
N TRP A 192 13.99 16.22 30.74
CA TRP A 192 14.68 15.46 29.71
C TRP A 192 16.13 15.12 30.10
N SER A 193 16.63 13.99 29.60
CA SER A 193 18.01 13.52 29.74
C SER A 193 18.45 12.79 28.50
N VAL A 194 19.67 13.10 28.00
CA VAL A 194 20.30 12.41 26.86
C VAL A 194 21.68 11.95 27.29
N THR A 195 21.91 10.66 27.32
CA THR A 195 23.19 10.02 27.57
C THR A 195 23.80 9.57 26.24
N HIS A 196 25.03 9.99 25.97
CA HIS A 196 25.77 9.67 24.75
C HIS A 196 27.26 9.46 25.07
N PRO A 197 28.10 9.00 24.13
CA PRO A 197 29.53 8.74 24.42
C PRO A 197 30.29 9.94 25.04
N GLY A 198 29.90 11.16 24.72
CA GLY A 198 30.50 12.38 25.31
C GLY A 198 29.95 12.78 26.70
N GLY A 199 29.05 11.96 27.31
CA GLY A 199 28.49 12.21 28.65
C GLY A 199 26.98 12.39 28.63
N THR A 200 26.41 12.78 29.78
CA THR A 200 24.98 13.01 29.95
C THR A 200 24.64 14.49 29.98
N ARG A 201 23.62 14.89 29.23
CA ARG A 201 22.99 16.21 29.28
C ARG A 201 21.57 16.08 29.77
N SER A 202 21.14 16.96 30.64
CA SER A 202 19.76 16.94 31.19
C SER A 202 19.24 18.35 31.46
N GLY A 203 17.92 18.50 31.48
CA GLY A 203 17.27 19.78 31.78
C GLY A 203 15.75 19.59 31.98
N ASP A 204 15.08 20.72 32.19
CA ASP A 204 13.64 20.84 32.27
C ASP A 204 13.17 21.91 31.27
N GLY A 205 12.09 21.69 30.55
CA GLY A 205 11.54 22.61 29.55
C GLY A 205 12.37 22.68 28.26
N THR A 206 12.56 23.88 27.73
CA THR A 206 13.29 24.11 26.47
C THR A 206 14.77 23.75 26.59
N GLY A 207 15.31 23.13 25.54
CA GLY A 207 16.70 22.76 25.49
C GLY A 207 17.10 22.17 24.13
N GLU A 208 18.41 22.04 23.93
CA GLU A 208 18.98 21.40 22.74
C GLU A 208 20.17 20.55 23.13
N VAL A 209 20.23 19.35 22.55
CA VAL A 209 21.35 18.42 22.72
C VAL A 209 21.80 17.93 21.35
N VAL A 210 23.07 18.09 21.06
CA VAL A 210 23.75 17.47 19.91
C VAL A 210 24.67 16.39 20.45
N ALA A 211 24.41 15.15 20.14
CA ALA A 211 25.20 13.98 20.48
C ALA A 211 26.10 13.61 19.31
N ALA A 212 27.39 13.79 19.42
CA ALA A 212 28.36 13.30 18.47
C ALA A 212 28.42 11.75 18.55
N LEU A 213 28.32 11.08 17.42
CA LEU A 213 28.47 9.64 17.29
C LEU A 213 29.91 9.33 16.80
N GLU A 214 30.89 9.51 17.65
CA GLU A 214 32.26 9.21 17.26
C GLU A 214 32.45 7.70 17.12
N PRO A 215 32.90 7.20 15.93
CA PRO A 215 33.19 5.79 15.75
C PRO A 215 34.38 5.42 16.66
N GLY A 216 34.26 4.29 17.34
CA GLY A 216 35.37 3.78 18.13
C GLY A 216 36.56 3.40 17.25
N ASP A 217 37.78 3.52 17.77
CA ASP A 217 39.06 3.29 17.08
C ASP A 217 39.36 1.82 16.71
N HIS A 218 38.35 0.99 16.54
CA HIS A 218 38.51 -0.42 16.26
C HIS A 218 38.51 -0.72 14.76
N ALA A 219 39.68 -1.04 14.22
CA ALA A 219 39.86 -1.50 12.83
C ALA A 219 39.12 -2.83 12.55
N THR A 220 38.77 -3.58 13.60
CA THR A 220 38.05 -4.87 13.50
C THR A 220 37.23 -5.09 14.76
N LEU A 221 35.93 -5.28 14.59
CA LEU A 221 34.99 -5.55 15.68
C LEU A 221 34.03 -6.68 15.31
N ALA A 222 34.18 -7.84 15.93
CA ALA A 222 33.26 -8.97 15.72
C ALA A 222 32.15 -8.98 16.74
N SER A 223 30.96 -9.43 16.29
CA SER A 223 29.79 -9.61 17.12
C SER A 223 28.99 -10.82 16.63
N ARG A 224 28.22 -11.43 17.54
CA ARG A 224 27.36 -12.58 17.23
C ARG A 224 25.90 -12.19 17.41
N HIS A 225 25.06 -12.56 16.46
CA HIS A 225 23.61 -12.39 16.59
C HIS A 225 23.05 -13.41 17.60
N GLY A 226 22.31 -12.94 18.61
CA GLY A 226 21.87 -13.79 19.74
C GLY A 226 20.96 -14.94 19.35
N ALA A 227 20.05 -14.72 18.40
CA ALA A 227 19.06 -15.72 18.00
C ALA A 227 19.59 -16.72 16.95
N THR A 228 20.45 -16.27 16.01
CA THR A 228 20.94 -17.12 14.90
C THR A 228 22.31 -17.73 15.16
N GLY A 229 23.11 -17.16 16.08
CA GLY A 229 24.48 -17.54 16.30
C GLY A 229 25.45 -17.08 15.19
N GLU A 230 24.98 -16.39 14.16
CA GLU A 230 25.78 -15.87 13.05
C GLU A 230 26.71 -14.76 13.51
N THR A 231 27.91 -14.73 12.91
CA THR A 231 28.95 -13.76 13.27
C THR A 231 29.02 -12.65 12.21
N TYR A 232 29.06 -11.42 12.66
CA TYR A 232 29.25 -10.23 11.83
C TYR A 232 30.50 -9.52 12.27
N VAL A 233 31.33 -9.09 11.32
CA VAL A 233 32.53 -8.31 11.58
C VAL A 233 32.45 -6.94 10.95
N GLN A 234 32.68 -5.91 11.73
CA GLN A 234 32.89 -4.56 11.24
C GLN A 234 34.40 -4.38 10.93
N LEU A 235 34.69 -3.87 9.75
CA LEU A 235 36.06 -3.58 9.30
C LEU A 235 36.15 -2.11 8.90
N ALA A 236 37.27 -1.48 9.29
CA ALA A 236 37.59 -0.12 8.89
C ALA A 236 39.08 -0.01 8.53
N GLY A 237 39.41 0.84 7.59
CA GLY A 237 40.79 1.05 7.16
C GLY A 237 40.90 2.09 6.06
N ASP A 238 42.16 2.33 5.63
CA ASP A 238 42.43 3.27 4.55
C ASP A 238 42.31 2.60 3.18
N LEU A 239 41.69 3.32 2.24
CA LEU A 239 41.61 2.90 0.85
C LEU A 239 43.00 2.88 0.21
N PRO A 240 43.30 1.89 -0.65
CA PRO A 240 44.56 1.89 -1.38
C PRO A 240 44.56 3.00 -2.43
N ARG A 241 45.78 3.54 -2.71
CA ARG A 241 46.01 4.56 -3.73
C ARG A 241 46.24 3.92 -5.09
N SER A 242 45.23 3.31 -5.69
CA SER A 242 45.32 2.79 -7.05
C SER A 242 44.62 3.72 -8.06
N ARG A 243 45.07 3.62 -9.34
CA ARG A 243 44.41 4.43 -10.39
C ARG A 243 43.11 3.81 -10.81
N VAL A 244 42.05 4.63 -10.87
CA VAL A 244 40.74 4.24 -11.40
C VAL A 244 40.88 3.87 -12.87
N ARG A 245 40.26 2.77 -13.25
CA ARG A 245 40.15 2.35 -14.64
C ARG A 245 39.11 3.29 -15.34
N ARG A 246 39.50 3.81 -16.51
CA ARG A 246 38.57 4.61 -17.34
C ARG A 246 37.33 3.79 -17.67
N ALA A 247 36.15 4.43 -17.68
CA ALA A 247 34.95 3.80 -18.11
C ALA A 247 34.88 3.82 -19.66
N GLY A 248 34.49 2.71 -20.27
CA GLY A 248 34.18 2.67 -21.72
C GLY A 248 32.86 3.38 -21.99
N THR A 249 31.75 2.79 -21.57
CA THR A 249 30.44 3.42 -21.59
C THR A 249 29.93 3.62 -20.18
N LEU A 250 29.59 4.86 -19.83
CA LEU A 250 28.95 5.21 -18.57
C LEU A 250 27.48 5.50 -18.82
N ALA A 251 26.58 4.77 -18.15
CA ALA A 251 25.15 5.02 -18.21
C ALA A 251 24.64 5.66 -16.91
N VAL A 252 23.78 6.66 -17.06
CA VAL A 252 23.06 7.28 -15.94
C VAL A 252 21.60 6.86 -16.03
N HIS A 253 21.20 6.01 -15.10
CA HIS A 253 19.81 5.67 -14.86
C HIS A 253 19.21 6.68 -13.89
N TRP A 254 18.19 7.38 -14.33
CA TRP A 254 17.59 8.48 -13.59
C TRP A 254 16.15 8.14 -13.23
N ASP A 255 15.91 7.97 -11.95
CA ASP A 255 14.56 7.81 -11.43
C ASP A 255 13.81 9.15 -11.55
N ASN A 256 12.71 9.13 -12.29
CA ASN A 256 11.85 10.28 -12.54
C ASN A 256 10.43 10.08 -11.99
N SER A 257 10.32 9.27 -10.93
CA SER A 257 9.07 9.06 -10.18
C SER A 257 8.63 10.30 -9.39
N ARG A 258 7.37 10.29 -8.95
CA ARG A 258 6.78 11.40 -8.20
C ARG A 258 7.50 11.68 -6.88
N SER A 259 7.93 10.66 -6.15
CA SER A 259 8.61 10.82 -4.86
C SER A 259 9.84 11.74 -4.94
N ARG A 260 10.43 11.82 -6.13
CA ARG A 260 11.62 12.65 -6.36
C ARG A 260 11.34 14.09 -6.81
N ARG A 261 10.07 14.50 -6.93
CA ARG A 261 9.69 15.82 -7.45
C ARG A 261 10.42 16.97 -6.75
N ASP A 262 10.50 16.92 -5.42
CA ASP A 262 11.02 18.01 -4.59
C ASP A 262 12.48 17.80 -4.13
N HIS A 263 13.19 16.82 -4.74
CA HIS A 263 14.58 16.56 -4.41
C HIS A 263 15.55 17.54 -5.08
N ASP A 264 16.75 17.73 -4.48
CA ASP A 264 17.81 18.54 -5.10
C ASP A 264 18.46 17.80 -6.27
N HIS A 265 17.83 17.93 -7.46
CA HIS A 265 18.35 17.34 -8.71
C HIS A 265 19.68 17.94 -9.14
N ALA A 266 19.94 19.21 -8.80
CA ALA A 266 21.19 19.86 -9.09
C ALA A 266 22.35 19.26 -8.26
N ALA A 267 22.08 18.86 -7.01
CA ALA A 267 23.08 18.17 -6.19
C ALA A 267 23.44 16.80 -6.81
N ALA A 268 22.45 16.00 -7.19
CA ALA A 268 22.70 14.71 -7.84
C ALA A 268 23.46 14.87 -9.15
N LEU A 269 23.14 15.89 -9.95
CA LEU A 269 23.83 16.19 -11.19
C LEU A 269 25.30 16.59 -10.96
N ARG A 270 25.59 17.40 -9.91
CA ARG A 270 26.98 17.74 -9.54
C ARG A 270 27.82 16.49 -9.25
N THR A 271 27.25 15.50 -8.53
CA THR A 271 27.94 14.23 -8.27
C THR A 271 28.26 13.48 -9.58
N ILE A 272 27.31 13.43 -10.52
CA ILE A 272 27.51 12.78 -11.82
C ILE A 272 28.55 13.53 -12.66
N GLU A 273 28.52 14.85 -12.72
CA GLU A 273 29.46 15.68 -13.47
C GLU A 273 30.90 15.49 -12.96
N ALA A 274 31.10 15.43 -11.64
CA ALA A 274 32.38 15.13 -11.03
C ALA A 274 32.86 13.72 -11.42
N ALA A 275 31.95 12.73 -11.41
CA ALA A 275 32.27 11.37 -11.81
C ALA A 275 32.61 11.26 -13.30
N VAL A 276 31.86 11.87 -14.19
CA VAL A 276 32.13 11.91 -15.65
C VAL A 276 33.49 12.55 -15.92
N THR A 277 33.81 13.64 -15.22
CA THR A 277 35.11 14.33 -15.36
C THR A 277 36.24 13.41 -14.93
N ALA A 278 36.12 12.75 -13.78
CA ALA A 278 37.19 11.91 -13.23
C ALA A 278 37.36 10.58 -13.97
N LEU A 279 36.26 9.91 -14.31
CA LEU A 279 36.26 8.61 -14.99
C LEU A 279 36.48 8.74 -16.50
N SER A 280 36.33 9.93 -17.08
CA SER A 280 36.52 10.25 -18.50
C SER A 280 35.99 9.15 -19.45
N PRO A 281 34.70 8.84 -19.42
CA PRO A 281 34.12 7.77 -20.23
C PRO A 281 34.27 8.07 -21.73
N GLU A 282 34.38 7.03 -22.57
CA GLU A 282 34.40 7.19 -24.03
C GLU A 282 33.01 7.56 -24.55
N ARG A 283 31.96 7.06 -23.90
CA ARG A 283 30.53 7.31 -24.22
C ARG A 283 29.74 7.54 -22.95
N LEU A 284 28.80 8.47 -23.02
CA LEU A 284 27.81 8.72 -21.96
C LEU A 284 26.43 8.35 -22.49
N ALA A 285 25.65 7.60 -21.69
CA ALA A 285 24.27 7.27 -21.98
C ALA A 285 23.36 7.76 -20.85
N PHE A 286 22.11 8.10 -21.20
CA PHE A 286 21.10 8.52 -20.25
C PHE A 286 19.82 7.69 -20.40
N ALA A 287 19.29 7.18 -19.30
CA ALA A 287 18.12 6.33 -19.26
C ALA A 287 17.23 6.71 -18.08
N PRO A 288 16.18 7.52 -18.28
CA PRO A 288 15.14 7.68 -17.25
C PRO A 288 14.45 6.35 -17.01
N THR A 289 14.08 6.06 -15.76
CA THR A 289 13.39 4.80 -15.39
C THR A 289 12.03 4.70 -16.06
N MET A 290 11.31 5.82 -16.15
CA MET A 290 10.09 5.89 -16.94
C MET A 290 10.32 6.67 -18.24
N ASP A 291 9.61 6.27 -19.29
CA ASP A 291 9.71 6.95 -20.59
C ASP A 291 9.16 8.38 -20.51
N ASP A 292 10.01 9.36 -20.81
CA ASP A 292 9.66 10.78 -20.88
C ASP A 292 9.34 11.24 -22.31
N GLY A 293 9.22 10.30 -23.26
CA GLY A 293 8.96 10.57 -24.69
C GLY A 293 10.19 11.01 -25.50
N ARG A 294 11.37 11.14 -24.87
CA ARG A 294 12.63 11.58 -25.53
C ARG A 294 13.59 10.41 -25.80
N GLY A 295 13.18 9.18 -25.46
CA GLY A 295 13.96 7.95 -25.67
C GLY A 295 15.11 7.79 -24.67
N ARG A 296 15.87 6.70 -24.84
CA ARG A 296 17.06 6.34 -24.06
C ARG A 296 18.25 6.18 -24.97
N GLY A 297 19.47 6.49 -24.52
CA GLY A 297 20.66 6.26 -25.31
C GLY A 297 21.80 7.26 -25.09
N LEU A 298 22.69 7.32 -26.06
CA LEU A 298 23.88 8.16 -26.00
C LEU A 298 23.51 9.65 -25.90
N THR A 299 24.26 10.36 -25.06
CA THR A 299 24.02 11.78 -24.76
C THR A 299 25.33 12.51 -24.47
N THR A 300 25.26 13.83 -24.28
CA THR A 300 26.32 14.65 -23.71
C THR A 300 25.90 15.14 -22.35
N ILE A 301 26.88 15.57 -21.53
CA ILE A 301 26.59 16.10 -20.19
C ILE A 301 25.64 17.31 -20.23
N ASP A 302 25.82 18.20 -21.22
CA ASP A 302 24.97 19.39 -21.37
C ASP A 302 23.53 19.03 -21.80
N ALA A 303 23.39 18.07 -22.73
CA ALA A 303 22.08 17.59 -23.15
C ALA A 303 21.36 16.86 -22.01
N MET A 304 22.07 16.06 -21.21
CA MET A 304 21.54 15.42 -20.01
C MET A 304 21.07 16.45 -18.97
N ARG A 305 21.88 17.48 -18.70
CA ARG A 305 21.55 18.58 -17.79
C ARG A 305 20.28 19.30 -18.22
N ALA A 306 20.18 19.68 -19.51
CA ALA A 306 19.00 20.33 -20.05
C ALA A 306 17.77 19.44 -19.92
N ARG A 307 17.90 18.12 -20.22
CA ARG A 307 16.80 17.17 -20.13
C ARG A 307 16.32 16.98 -18.68
N ILE A 308 17.21 16.90 -17.69
CA ILE A 308 16.87 16.80 -16.28
C ILE A 308 16.14 18.08 -15.81
N GLY A 309 16.58 19.26 -16.27
CA GLY A 309 15.93 20.53 -15.95
C GLY A 309 14.51 20.65 -16.48
N ASP A 310 14.20 20.01 -17.62
CA ASP A 310 12.87 20.00 -18.22
C ASP A 310 12.01 18.79 -17.79
N MET A 311 12.54 17.90 -16.94
CA MET A 311 11.91 16.62 -16.63
C MET A 311 10.71 16.79 -15.71
N GLN A 312 9.63 16.07 -16.01
CA GLN A 312 8.48 15.97 -15.15
C GLN A 312 8.61 14.71 -14.27
N TYR A 313 8.45 14.89 -12.97
CA TYR A 313 8.48 13.82 -11.99
C TYR A 313 7.05 13.36 -11.69
N VAL A 314 6.59 12.34 -12.40
CA VAL A 314 5.21 11.85 -12.37
C VAL A 314 5.20 10.35 -12.62
N GLY A 315 4.50 9.60 -11.78
CA GLY A 315 4.35 8.16 -11.86
C GLY A 315 5.11 7.43 -10.77
N ALA A 316 5.09 6.11 -10.84
CA ALA A 316 5.76 5.21 -9.90
C ALA A 316 7.15 4.82 -10.39
N ASN A 317 8.08 4.59 -9.47
CA ASN A 317 9.42 4.12 -9.84
C ASN A 317 9.37 2.65 -10.29
N ALA A 318 9.87 2.41 -11.50
CA ALA A 318 10.02 1.09 -12.09
C ALA A 318 11.48 0.64 -12.12
N ALA A 319 11.72 -0.66 -12.32
CA ALA A 319 13.06 -1.20 -12.48
C ALA A 319 13.83 -0.50 -13.61
N PRO A 320 15.14 -0.21 -13.42
CA PRO A 320 15.95 0.41 -14.46
C PRO A 320 15.97 -0.42 -15.74
N THR A 321 15.70 0.22 -16.86
CA THR A 321 15.80 -0.46 -18.17
C THR A 321 17.26 -0.74 -18.52
N PRO A 322 17.60 -1.96 -18.96
CA PRO A 322 18.98 -2.28 -19.35
C PRO A 322 19.56 -1.34 -20.40
N VAL A 323 20.79 -0.92 -20.21
CA VAL A 323 21.61 -0.16 -21.17
C VAL A 323 22.96 -0.85 -21.27
N ASP A 324 23.47 -1.04 -22.48
CA ASP A 324 24.79 -1.64 -22.69
C ASP A 324 25.90 -0.66 -22.23
N ALA A 325 26.33 -0.85 -20.98
CA ALA A 325 27.34 -0.02 -20.33
C ALA A 325 28.16 -0.87 -19.34
N ASP A 326 29.45 -0.52 -19.19
CA ASP A 326 30.31 -1.15 -18.21
C ASP A 326 30.22 -0.53 -16.81
N THR A 327 29.85 0.75 -16.75
CA THR A 327 29.66 1.50 -15.51
C THR A 327 28.32 2.22 -15.48
N CYS A 328 27.56 2.02 -14.42
CA CYS A 328 26.26 2.65 -14.22
C CYS A 328 26.22 3.54 -12.98
N PHE A 329 25.52 4.65 -13.11
CA PHE A 329 24.99 5.42 -12.01
C PHE A 329 23.48 5.23 -11.95
N TYR A 330 22.95 4.89 -10.78
CA TYR A 330 21.51 4.86 -10.52
C TYR A 330 21.18 5.96 -9.52
N VAL A 331 20.36 6.91 -9.94
CA VAL A 331 19.95 8.06 -9.12
C VAL A 331 18.52 7.85 -8.68
N SER A 332 18.30 7.56 -7.39
CA SER A 332 16.98 7.21 -6.85
C SER A 332 16.91 7.47 -5.34
N ASP A 333 15.70 7.54 -4.80
CA ASP A 333 15.43 7.49 -3.36
C ASP A 333 15.22 6.05 -2.84
N GLY A 334 15.16 5.07 -3.74
CA GLY A 334 14.94 3.66 -3.40
C GLY A 334 13.48 3.33 -3.05
N GLN A 335 12.54 4.19 -3.38
CA GLN A 335 11.11 3.87 -3.31
C GLN A 335 10.74 3.11 -4.59
N VAL A 336 10.45 1.81 -4.47
CA VAL A 336 10.03 0.98 -5.61
C VAL A 336 8.55 0.68 -5.47
N SER A 337 7.74 1.18 -6.38
CA SER A 337 6.29 1.16 -6.29
C SER A 337 5.61 0.43 -7.45
N ASP A 338 6.28 0.29 -8.59
CA ASP A 338 5.77 -0.45 -9.76
C ASP A 338 6.84 -1.42 -10.27
N GLY A 339 6.53 -2.71 -10.22
CA GLY A 339 7.41 -3.77 -10.71
C GLY A 339 8.18 -4.54 -9.63
N THR A 340 9.03 -5.46 -10.07
CA THR A 340 9.94 -6.24 -9.23
C THR A 340 11.24 -5.46 -9.02
N GLY A 341 11.17 -4.37 -8.27
CA GLY A 341 12.26 -3.40 -8.14
C GLY A 341 13.45 -3.84 -7.28
N ASP A 342 13.70 -5.13 -7.14
CA ASP A 342 14.85 -5.66 -6.43
C ASP A 342 16.14 -5.68 -7.25
N THR A 343 16.07 -5.33 -8.52
CA THR A 343 17.21 -5.35 -9.45
C THR A 343 17.65 -3.95 -9.83
N GLY A 344 18.84 -3.56 -9.37
CA GLY A 344 19.53 -2.39 -9.90
C GLY A 344 19.98 -2.56 -11.35
N PRO A 345 20.61 -1.52 -11.96
CA PRO A 345 21.17 -1.61 -13.31
C PRO A 345 22.15 -2.77 -13.46
N ASP A 346 22.06 -3.50 -14.57
CA ASP A 346 22.92 -4.64 -14.86
C ASP A 346 24.24 -4.18 -15.54
N CYS A 347 25.12 -3.58 -14.74
CA CYS A 347 26.44 -3.14 -15.15
C CYS A 347 27.53 -3.85 -14.33
N ALA A 348 28.70 -4.02 -14.94
CA ALA A 348 29.85 -4.60 -14.24
C ALA A 348 30.21 -3.79 -12.99
N ARG A 349 30.01 -2.46 -13.02
CA ARG A 349 30.15 -1.57 -11.87
C ARG A 349 28.94 -0.66 -11.74
N THR A 350 28.28 -0.67 -10.58
CA THR A 350 27.12 0.16 -10.30
C THR A 350 27.33 1.03 -9.07
N TYR A 351 27.29 2.35 -9.26
CA TYR A 351 27.20 3.35 -8.22
C TYR A 351 25.73 3.77 -8.05
N VAL A 352 25.34 4.07 -6.82
CA VAL A 352 24.00 4.58 -6.53
C VAL A 352 24.11 5.95 -5.90
N ILE A 353 23.36 6.93 -6.40
CA ILE A 353 23.23 8.26 -5.81
C ILE A 353 21.88 8.32 -5.10
N ALA A 354 21.93 8.25 -3.78
CA ALA A 354 20.78 8.35 -2.92
C ALA A 354 20.28 9.80 -2.84
N THR A 355 19.00 10.02 -3.07
CA THR A 355 18.36 11.34 -3.10
C THR A 355 17.22 11.43 -2.09
N GLY A 356 16.88 12.66 -1.66
CA GLY A 356 15.82 12.93 -0.71
C GLY A 356 16.23 12.89 0.75
N PRO A 357 15.33 13.28 1.65
CA PRO A 357 15.63 13.38 3.08
C PRO A 357 15.77 11.99 3.75
N ALA A 358 15.03 10.99 3.27
CA ALA A 358 15.00 9.64 3.85
C ALA A 358 15.02 8.54 2.78
N PRO A 359 16.14 8.41 2.01
CA PRO A 359 16.24 7.37 1.00
C PRO A 359 16.24 5.97 1.63
N ASN A 360 15.69 5.00 0.93
CA ASN A 360 15.75 3.59 1.33
C ASN A 360 17.18 3.05 1.12
N LEU A 361 18.10 3.48 1.99
CA LEU A 361 19.51 3.11 1.89
C LEU A 361 19.76 1.60 1.87
N PRO A 362 19.05 0.75 2.66
CA PRO A 362 19.23 -0.69 2.59
C PRO A 362 18.98 -1.27 1.19
N LEU A 363 17.89 -0.86 0.53
CA LEU A 363 17.58 -1.30 -0.82
C LEU A 363 18.61 -0.78 -1.83
N LEU A 364 18.95 0.51 -1.77
CA LEU A 364 19.94 1.13 -2.65
C LEU A 364 21.31 0.48 -2.52
N GLN A 365 21.73 0.06 -1.31
CA GLN A 365 22.95 -0.69 -1.07
C GLN A 365 22.92 -2.07 -1.75
N SER A 366 21.76 -2.72 -1.83
CA SER A 366 21.63 -4.01 -2.51
C SER A 366 21.89 -3.93 -4.02
N MET A 367 21.73 -2.73 -4.60
CA MET A 367 21.89 -2.48 -6.04
C MET A 367 23.34 -2.14 -6.45
N THR A 368 24.27 -1.95 -5.51
CA THR A 368 25.68 -1.65 -5.82
C THR A 368 26.42 -2.91 -6.30
N ARG A 369 27.30 -2.78 -7.30
CA ARG A 369 28.06 -3.89 -7.87
C ARG A 369 29.51 -3.49 -8.21
N GLY A 370 30.42 -4.44 -8.30
CA GLY A 370 31.76 -4.29 -8.86
C GLY A 370 32.62 -3.19 -8.23
N GLY A 371 32.54 -3.02 -6.91
CA GLY A 371 33.21 -1.96 -6.18
C GLY A 371 32.54 -0.59 -6.25
N GLY A 372 31.30 -0.54 -6.78
CA GLY A 372 30.42 0.63 -6.65
C GLY A 372 29.96 0.83 -5.21
N ARG A 373 29.49 2.02 -4.90
CA ARG A 373 29.01 2.37 -3.56
C ARG A 373 27.79 3.29 -3.63
N VAL A 374 27.09 3.43 -2.52
CA VAL A 374 26.05 4.44 -2.37
C VAL A 374 26.70 5.77 -2.02
N LEU A 375 26.32 6.83 -2.71
CA LEU A 375 26.72 8.22 -2.53
C LEU A 375 25.48 9.04 -2.19
N ARG A 376 25.67 10.14 -1.47
CA ARG A 376 24.59 11.13 -1.31
C ARG A 376 24.60 12.10 -2.49
N ALA A 377 23.44 12.64 -2.82
CA ALA A 377 23.36 13.72 -3.80
C ALA A 377 24.22 14.91 -3.33
N GLY A 378 25.08 15.43 -4.22
CA GLY A 378 26.04 16.48 -3.91
C GLY A 378 27.38 16.02 -3.35
N GLU A 379 27.52 14.73 -3.00
CA GLU A 379 28.79 14.18 -2.57
C GLU A 379 29.80 14.13 -3.75
N ILE A 380 30.95 14.75 -3.56
CA ILE A 380 32.07 14.67 -4.51
C ILE A 380 33.03 13.62 -3.98
N ALA A 381 32.97 12.44 -4.56
CA ALA A 381 33.77 11.31 -4.14
C ALA A 381 35.21 11.43 -4.67
N ASP A 382 36.18 10.84 -3.97
CA ASP A 382 37.49 10.55 -4.55
C ASP A 382 37.35 9.37 -5.53
N TRP A 383 37.19 9.73 -6.81
CA TRP A 383 37.06 8.77 -7.90
C TRP A 383 38.40 8.07 -8.24
N SER A 384 39.53 8.52 -7.67
CA SER A 384 40.79 7.83 -7.78
C SER A 384 40.90 6.62 -6.87
N ALA A 385 40.07 6.55 -5.81
CA ALA A 385 40.04 5.44 -4.88
C ALA A 385 39.24 4.25 -5.42
N PRO A 386 39.75 3.02 -5.35
CA PRO A 386 39.00 1.84 -5.77
C PRO A 386 37.92 1.52 -4.75
N GLY A 387 36.79 1.02 -5.22
CA GLY A 387 35.77 0.47 -4.34
C GLY A 387 36.11 -0.93 -3.85
N ILE A 388 35.40 -1.38 -2.80
CA ILE A 388 35.52 -2.75 -2.28
C ILE A 388 34.85 -3.70 -3.29
N GLU A 389 35.66 -4.59 -3.88
CA GLU A 389 35.15 -5.56 -4.85
C GLU A 389 34.74 -6.86 -4.17
N ARG A 390 35.49 -7.30 -3.17
CA ARG A 390 35.24 -8.56 -2.48
C ARG A 390 35.79 -8.56 -1.06
N VAL A 391 35.13 -9.31 -0.20
CA VAL A 391 35.60 -9.63 1.15
C VAL A 391 35.78 -11.14 1.23
N VAL A 392 36.94 -11.61 1.71
CA VAL A 392 37.27 -13.02 1.78
C VAL A 392 37.58 -13.41 3.21
N ALA A 393 36.90 -14.41 3.74
CA ALA A 393 37.08 -14.93 5.09
C ALA A 393 37.35 -16.43 5.05
N GLY A 394 38.50 -16.85 5.58
CA GLY A 394 38.90 -18.26 5.53
C GLY A 394 39.00 -18.85 4.11
N GLY A 395 39.37 -18.04 3.11
CA GLY A 395 39.45 -18.44 1.70
C GLY A 395 38.14 -18.45 0.93
N VAL A 396 37.01 -18.09 1.57
CA VAL A 396 35.68 -18.04 0.96
C VAL A 396 35.16 -16.59 0.88
N ALA A 397 34.52 -16.24 -0.22
CA ALA A 397 33.88 -14.92 -0.32
C ALA A 397 32.78 -14.75 0.74
N ALA A 398 32.88 -13.67 1.52
CA ALA A 398 31.91 -13.30 2.53
C ALA A 398 31.02 -12.15 1.99
N PRO A 399 29.69 -12.25 2.14
CA PRO A 399 28.81 -11.12 1.82
C PRO A 399 29.09 -9.95 2.74
N PHE A 400 29.05 -8.74 2.19
CA PHE A 400 29.33 -7.52 2.94
C PHE A 400 28.40 -6.37 2.55
N VAL A 401 28.33 -5.36 3.42
CA VAL A 401 27.71 -4.07 3.16
C VAL A 401 28.71 -2.96 3.46
N ALA A 402 28.91 -2.06 2.51
CA ALA A 402 29.73 -0.87 2.73
C ALA A 402 28.92 0.16 3.53
N LEU A 403 29.56 0.76 4.52
CA LEU A 403 29.01 1.84 5.34
C LEU A 403 29.61 3.18 4.93
N PRO A 404 28.95 4.32 5.23
CA PRO A 404 29.55 5.64 5.05
C PRO A 404 30.89 5.73 5.81
N ALA A 405 31.90 6.30 5.15
CA ALA A 405 33.24 6.42 5.71
C ALA A 405 33.85 7.79 5.35
N PRO A 406 34.76 8.34 6.16
CA PRO A 406 35.51 9.54 5.82
C PRO A 406 36.28 9.37 4.50
N GLU A 407 36.61 10.50 3.87
CA GLU A 407 37.42 10.51 2.65
C GLU A 407 38.72 9.73 2.80
N GLY A 408 39.04 8.91 1.81
CA GLY A 408 40.26 8.06 1.83
C GLY A 408 40.14 6.82 2.73
N GLN A 409 39.01 6.58 3.38
CA GLN A 409 38.80 5.43 4.25
C GLN A 409 37.66 4.55 3.72
N TYR A 410 37.56 3.34 4.26
CA TYR A 410 36.40 2.46 4.08
C TYR A 410 35.92 1.92 5.41
N ARG A 411 34.66 1.63 5.46
CA ARG A 411 33.98 0.90 6.54
C ARG A 411 33.02 -0.12 5.92
N LEU A 412 32.95 -1.29 6.50
CA LEU A 412 32.04 -2.32 6.06
C LEU A 412 31.60 -3.22 7.22
N ILE A 413 30.49 -3.92 7.01
CA ILE A 413 30.07 -5.07 7.81
C ILE A 413 30.08 -6.29 6.90
N ALA A 414 30.78 -7.37 7.32
CA ALA A 414 30.73 -8.65 6.62
C ALA A 414 30.12 -9.74 7.50
N LYS A 415 29.37 -10.63 6.88
CA LYS A 415 28.78 -11.80 7.51
C LYS A 415 29.69 -13.00 7.34
N LEU A 416 30.17 -13.57 8.46
CA LEU A 416 31.18 -14.63 8.46
C LEU A 416 30.59 -16.06 8.63
N GLY A 417 29.33 -16.21 8.89
CA GLY A 417 28.73 -17.48 9.25
C GLY A 417 29.11 -17.94 10.68
N GLU A 418 29.12 -19.25 10.92
CA GLU A 418 29.33 -19.83 12.26
C GLU A 418 30.79 -19.86 12.69
N ARG A 419 31.72 -20.02 11.75
CA ARG A 419 33.17 -20.15 12.03
C ARG A 419 33.86 -18.79 11.90
N MET A 420 34.58 -18.41 12.94
CA MET A 420 35.37 -17.19 12.93
C MET A 420 36.75 -17.49 12.34
N PRO A 421 37.12 -16.85 11.21
CA PRO A 421 38.48 -16.94 10.67
C PRO A 421 39.45 -16.11 11.48
N GLU A 422 40.75 -16.45 11.41
CA GLU A 422 41.83 -15.65 12.05
C GLU A 422 42.01 -14.29 11.36
N ALA A 423 41.72 -14.21 10.08
CA ALA A 423 41.82 -12.99 9.29
C ALA A 423 40.71 -12.89 8.22
N VAL A 424 40.35 -11.65 7.92
CA VAL A 424 39.45 -11.30 6.81
C VAL A 424 40.19 -10.39 5.86
N ARG A 425 40.17 -10.71 4.58
CA ARG A 425 40.77 -9.96 3.49
C ARG A 425 39.74 -9.11 2.78
N VAL A 426 40.03 -7.83 2.59
CA VAL A 426 39.26 -6.91 1.74
C VAL A 426 40.02 -6.67 0.45
N GLU A 427 39.38 -6.90 -0.70
CA GLU A 427 40.00 -6.80 -2.04
C GLU A 427 39.44 -5.57 -2.79
N PHE A 428 40.34 -4.82 -3.42
CA PHE A 428 40.10 -3.58 -4.17
C PHE A 428 40.78 -3.71 -5.56
N GLY A 429 40.25 -4.58 -6.40
CA GLY A 429 40.92 -4.94 -7.65
C GLY A 429 42.18 -5.75 -7.40
N SER A 430 43.36 -5.16 -7.72
CA SER A 430 44.67 -5.80 -7.47
C SER A 430 45.21 -5.59 -6.05
N ASP A 431 44.64 -4.65 -5.31
CA ASP A 431 45.07 -4.30 -3.96
C ASP A 431 44.28 -5.07 -2.90
N THR A 432 44.91 -5.37 -1.78
CA THR A 432 44.30 -6.11 -0.68
C THR A 432 44.64 -5.48 0.68
N ARG A 433 43.73 -5.68 1.65
CA ARG A 433 43.95 -5.35 3.07
C ARG A 433 43.52 -6.55 3.91
N ASP A 434 44.44 -7.05 4.74
CA ASP A 434 44.19 -8.14 5.68
C ASP A 434 43.87 -7.57 7.07
N HIS A 435 42.76 -8.00 7.66
CA HIS A 435 42.30 -7.66 9.00
C HIS A 435 42.38 -8.89 9.90
N ARG A 436 43.14 -8.80 10.98
CA ARG A 436 43.16 -9.86 11.98
C ARG A 436 41.89 -9.78 12.84
N VAL A 437 41.14 -10.88 12.90
CA VAL A 437 39.96 -10.99 13.76
C VAL A 437 40.42 -11.58 15.10
N ILE A 438 40.22 -10.82 16.17
CA ILE A 438 40.51 -11.28 17.52
C ILE A 438 39.27 -12.00 18.06
N ALA A 439 39.39 -13.29 18.29
CA ALA A 439 38.40 -14.09 18.98
C ALA A 439 38.39 -13.71 20.47
N GLY A 440 37.27 -13.18 20.92
CA GLY A 440 37.01 -12.87 22.33
C GLY A 440 35.54 -13.13 22.63
N ASP A 441 35.08 -12.85 23.84
CA ASP A 441 33.68 -12.88 24.18
C ASP A 441 32.92 -11.85 23.32
N LEU A 442 32.18 -12.37 22.33
CA LEU A 442 31.48 -11.53 21.38
C LEU A 442 30.17 -11.02 22.01
N PRO A 443 29.94 -9.71 22.00
CA PRO A 443 28.67 -9.20 22.50
C PRO A 443 27.51 -9.73 21.65
N ALA A 444 26.46 -10.20 22.31
CA ALA A 444 25.29 -10.80 21.69
C ALA A 444 24.45 -9.77 20.87
N THR A 445 24.67 -8.49 21.08
CA THR A 445 23.95 -7.42 20.39
C THR A 445 24.90 -6.31 19.96
N SER A 446 25.05 -6.05 18.68
CA SER A 446 25.94 -4.98 18.18
C SER A 446 25.27 -4.01 17.22
N GLY A 447 24.01 -4.25 16.82
CA GLY A 447 23.34 -3.54 15.73
C GLY A 447 23.97 -3.82 14.34
N ALA A 448 25.16 -4.44 14.29
CA ALA A 448 25.81 -4.74 13.02
C ALA A 448 25.02 -5.73 12.17
N SER A 449 24.45 -6.78 12.80
CA SER A 449 23.53 -7.70 12.11
C SER A 449 22.31 -6.98 11.53
N VAL A 450 21.73 -6.06 12.27
CA VAL A 450 20.56 -5.29 11.82
C VAL A 450 20.88 -4.48 10.56
N LEU A 451 21.97 -3.68 10.57
CA LEU A 451 22.37 -2.88 9.41
C LEU A 451 22.73 -3.74 8.20
N PHE A 452 23.32 -4.93 8.44
CA PHE A 452 23.64 -5.87 7.37
C PHE A 452 22.38 -6.50 6.76
N GLU A 453 21.50 -7.03 7.61
CA GLU A 453 20.32 -7.81 7.19
C GLU A 453 19.16 -6.91 6.71
N ALA A 454 19.16 -5.63 7.05
CA ALA A 454 18.19 -4.65 6.54
C ALA A 454 18.20 -4.57 5.01
N ARG A 455 19.35 -4.80 4.36
CA ARG A 455 19.48 -4.87 2.91
C ARG A 455 18.67 -6.02 2.31
N GLU A 456 18.74 -7.20 2.92
CA GLU A 456 17.97 -8.36 2.47
C GLU A 456 16.49 -8.19 2.79
N ALA A 457 16.16 -7.66 3.96
CA ALA A 457 14.79 -7.30 4.29
C ALA A 457 14.18 -6.33 3.27
N ALA A 458 14.90 -5.26 2.90
CA ALA A 458 14.42 -4.28 1.92
C ALA A 458 14.26 -4.89 0.52
N ARG A 459 15.17 -5.79 0.11
CA ARG A 459 15.07 -6.53 -1.16
C ARG A 459 13.85 -7.44 -1.19
N LEU A 460 13.59 -8.18 -0.10
CA LEU A 460 12.43 -9.06 0.02
C LEU A 460 11.11 -8.27 0.05
N ASP A 461 11.08 -7.10 0.74
CA ASP A 461 9.89 -6.24 0.78
C ASP A 461 9.58 -5.60 -0.58
N ALA A 462 10.60 -5.23 -1.35
CA ALA A 462 10.44 -4.76 -2.73
C ALA A 462 9.91 -5.86 -3.66
N GLY A 463 10.25 -7.13 -3.41
CA GLY A 463 9.75 -8.30 -4.12
C GLY A 463 8.32 -8.68 -3.72
N LEU A 464 7.91 -9.89 -4.12
CA LEU A 464 6.58 -10.45 -3.83
C LEU A 464 6.62 -11.64 -2.86
N ASP A 465 7.81 -12.00 -2.35
CA ASP A 465 7.98 -13.09 -1.39
C ASP A 465 7.74 -12.58 0.04
N ARG A 466 6.45 -12.40 0.36
CA ARG A 466 6.02 -11.86 1.65
C ARG A 466 6.39 -12.76 2.82
N GLU A 467 6.32 -14.07 2.66
CA GLU A 467 6.62 -15.03 3.72
C GLU A 467 8.10 -14.95 4.11
N ALA A 468 9.00 -15.00 3.12
CA ALA A 468 10.44 -14.84 3.35
C ALA A 468 10.77 -13.49 3.99
N PHE A 469 10.13 -12.40 3.53
CA PHE A 469 10.32 -11.07 4.11
C PHE A 469 9.93 -11.01 5.59
N VAL A 470 8.73 -11.47 5.94
CA VAL A 470 8.22 -11.46 7.33
C VAL A 470 9.09 -12.34 8.23
N ALA A 471 9.46 -13.55 7.76
CA ALA A 471 10.32 -14.46 8.50
C ALA A 471 11.71 -13.86 8.76
N HIS A 472 12.30 -13.22 7.74
CA HIS A 472 13.61 -12.55 7.84
C HIS A 472 13.54 -11.35 8.79
N SER A 473 12.57 -10.46 8.62
CA SER A 473 12.39 -9.26 9.44
C SER A 473 12.15 -9.59 10.91
N ARG A 474 11.33 -10.60 11.20
CA ARG A 474 11.11 -11.08 12.58
C ARG A 474 12.36 -11.69 13.20
N ARG A 475 13.17 -12.39 12.42
CA ARG A 475 14.43 -13.00 12.89
C ARG A 475 15.43 -11.97 13.39
N TYR A 476 15.52 -10.81 12.73
CA TYR A 476 16.48 -9.76 13.03
C TYR A 476 15.88 -8.52 13.70
N GLY A 477 14.57 -8.51 13.93
CA GLY A 477 13.86 -7.41 14.59
C GLY A 477 13.80 -6.14 13.72
N ILE A 478 13.65 -6.28 12.40
CA ILE A 478 13.68 -5.17 11.44
C ILE A 478 12.26 -4.78 11.06
N ALA A 479 11.85 -3.58 11.44
CA ALA A 479 10.58 -3.02 11.01
C ALA A 479 10.68 -2.31 9.65
N SER A 480 9.55 -2.23 8.94
CA SER A 480 9.44 -1.50 7.67
C SER A 480 8.07 -0.84 7.54
N PRO A 481 7.85 0.01 6.52
CA PRO A 481 6.52 0.58 6.26
C PRO A 481 5.42 -0.45 6.08
N THR A 482 5.75 -1.65 5.60
CA THR A 482 4.78 -2.73 5.40
C THR A 482 4.70 -3.73 6.56
N LEU A 483 5.60 -3.61 7.55
CA LEU A 483 5.69 -4.50 8.72
C LEU A 483 5.89 -3.70 10.02
N PRO A 484 4.85 -2.98 10.51
CA PRO A 484 4.87 -2.19 11.73
C PRO A 484 4.88 -3.04 13.00
N PHE A 485 5.00 -2.35 14.14
CA PHE A 485 4.85 -2.94 15.47
C PHE A 485 3.41 -2.83 15.97
N LEU A 486 2.90 -3.90 16.56
CA LEU A 486 1.64 -3.92 17.29
C LEU A 486 1.87 -4.42 18.72
N SER A 487 1.53 -3.60 19.73
CA SER A 487 1.54 -3.98 21.14
C SER A 487 0.13 -4.31 21.59
N LEU A 488 -0.06 -5.51 22.14
CA LEU A 488 -1.34 -6.01 22.64
C LEU A 488 -1.22 -6.35 24.12
N ASP A 489 -2.24 -6.02 24.92
CA ASP A 489 -2.24 -6.27 26.35
C ASP A 489 -2.44 -7.77 26.66
N ARG A 490 -3.45 -8.38 26.04
CA ARG A 490 -3.87 -9.73 26.36
C ARG A 490 -3.25 -10.76 25.42
N ILE A 491 -2.75 -11.85 25.98
CA ILE A 491 -2.11 -12.91 25.18
C ILE A 491 -3.11 -13.62 24.24
N GLU A 492 -4.39 -13.61 24.62
CA GLU A 492 -5.48 -14.12 23.80
C GLU A 492 -5.66 -13.32 22.50
N ASP A 493 -5.48 -11.99 22.56
CA ASP A 493 -5.59 -11.12 21.41
C ASP A 493 -4.47 -11.43 20.39
N TYR A 494 -3.25 -11.78 20.87
CA TYR A 494 -2.18 -12.27 19.98
C TYR A 494 -2.61 -13.53 19.20
N VAL A 495 -3.31 -14.45 19.86
CA VAL A 495 -3.82 -15.67 19.20
C VAL A 495 -4.97 -15.34 18.27
N GLN A 496 -5.93 -14.53 18.72
CA GLN A 496 -7.10 -14.13 17.95
C GLN A 496 -6.73 -13.45 16.62
N PHE A 497 -5.76 -12.52 16.68
CA PHE A 497 -5.32 -11.80 15.51
C PHE A 497 -4.18 -12.49 14.74
N GLY A 498 -3.79 -13.69 15.14
CA GLY A 498 -2.70 -14.45 14.50
C GLY A 498 -1.35 -13.73 14.59
N VAL A 499 -1.13 -12.97 15.66
CA VAL A 499 0.10 -12.21 15.93
C VAL A 499 1.02 -13.03 16.81
N SER A 500 2.29 -13.19 16.40
CA SER A 500 3.28 -13.86 17.27
C SER A 500 3.96 -12.83 18.16
N PRO A 501 3.87 -12.95 19.50
CA PRO A 501 4.59 -12.07 20.41
C PRO A 501 6.11 -12.27 20.29
N GLN A 502 6.88 -11.28 20.74
CA GLN A 502 8.34 -11.37 20.75
C GLN A 502 8.86 -12.52 21.62
N ALA A 503 10.11 -12.95 21.36
CA ALA A 503 10.71 -14.12 22.03
C ALA A 503 10.89 -13.95 23.55
N ASP A 504 10.97 -12.74 24.04
CA ASP A 504 11.11 -12.34 25.45
C ASP A 504 9.77 -12.00 26.13
N HIS A 505 8.64 -12.14 25.42
CA HIS A 505 7.33 -11.84 25.97
C HIS A 505 7.04 -12.69 27.24
N PRO A 506 6.62 -12.07 28.37
CA PRO A 506 6.44 -12.78 29.66
C PRO A 506 5.48 -13.99 29.60
N GLN A 507 4.49 -13.94 28.71
CA GLN A 507 3.49 -15.00 28.55
C GLN A 507 3.72 -15.86 27.29
N LEU A 508 4.92 -15.86 26.70
CA LEU A 508 5.22 -16.61 25.47
C LEU A 508 4.87 -18.10 25.58
N ALA A 509 5.12 -18.72 26.72
CA ALA A 509 4.78 -20.13 26.96
C ALA A 509 3.24 -20.38 26.93
N ARG A 510 2.45 -19.42 27.43
CA ARG A 510 0.98 -19.47 27.34
C ARG A 510 0.51 -19.28 25.91
N TYR A 511 1.07 -18.29 25.21
CA TYR A 511 0.81 -18.08 23.79
C TYR A 511 1.04 -19.36 22.98
N ARG A 512 2.22 -20.01 23.13
CA ARG A 512 2.55 -21.24 22.40
C ARG A 512 1.59 -22.40 22.65
N ARG A 513 0.98 -22.47 23.83
CA ARG A 513 -0.09 -23.47 24.12
C ARG A 513 -1.36 -23.08 23.37
N LEU A 514 -1.84 -21.84 23.57
CA LEU A 514 -3.08 -21.36 22.95
C LEU A 514 -3.00 -21.38 21.42
N ALA A 515 -1.85 -21.00 20.86
CA ALA A 515 -1.63 -21.04 19.41
C ALA A 515 -1.60 -22.47 18.86
N ARG A 516 -1.05 -23.44 19.60
CA ARG A 516 -1.14 -24.87 19.23
C ARG A 516 -2.57 -25.38 19.26
N ASP A 517 -3.31 -25.04 20.32
CA ASP A 517 -4.71 -25.43 20.45
C ASP A 517 -5.56 -24.79 19.34
N ALA A 518 -5.25 -23.55 18.98
CA ALA A 518 -5.89 -22.87 17.83
C ALA A 518 -5.53 -23.55 16.51
N ALA A 519 -4.27 -23.94 16.29
CA ALA A 519 -3.83 -24.62 15.07
C ALA A 519 -4.44 -26.03 14.92
N ILE A 520 -4.65 -26.74 16.04
CA ILE A 520 -5.36 -28.03 16.03
C ILE A 520 -6.81 -27.82 15.60
N ARG A 521 -7.51 -26.85 16.21
CA ARG A 521 -8.88 -26.51 15.83
C ARG A 521 -8.96 -26.07 14.35
N GLU A 522 -8.02 -25.22 13.90
CA GLU A 522 -7.96 -24.80 12.50
C GLU A 522 -7.76 -26.00 11.53
N ALA A 523 -6.99 -27.01 11.94
CA ALA A 523 -6.82 -28.21 11.13
C ALA A 523 -8.09 -29.07 11.09
N GLU A 524 -8.79 -29.19 12.22
CA GLU A 524 -10.11 -29.82 12.33
C GLU A 524 -11.14 -29.01 11.50
N ASP A 525 -11.15 -27.69 11.66
CA ASP A 525 -12.03 -26.78 10.92
C ASP A 525 -11.80 -26.83 9.40
N LYS A 526 -10.59 -27.15 8.92
CA LYS A 526 -10.33 -27.30 7.47
C LYS A 526 -11.03 -28.52 6.86
N GLU A 527 -11.09 -29.62 7.56
CA GLU A 527 -11.84 -30.82 7.10
C GLU A 527 -13.33 -30.55 7.17
N ASP A 528 -13.81 -29.97 8.28
CA ASP A 528 -15.19 -29.55 8.45
C ASP A 528 -15.56 -28.45 7.45
N ARG A 529 -14.62 -27.55 7.13
CA ARG A 529 -14.79 -26.49 6.14
C ARG A 529 -15.11 -27.01 4.75
N PHE A 530 -14.36 -28.02 4.28
CA PHE A 530 -14.67 -28.61 2.99
C PHE A 530 -16.08 -29.18 2.94
N VAL A 531 -16.51 -29.88 4.02
CA VAL A 531 -17.87 -30.42 4.14
C VAL A 531 -18.92 -29.29 4.16
N ALA A 532 -18.65 -28.22 4.90
CA ALA A 532 -19.54 -27.07 4.97
C ALA A 532 -19.69 -26.36 3.60
N VAL A 533 -18.56 -26.10 2.93
CA VAL A 533 -18.56 -25.48 1.59
C VAL A 533 -19.23 -26.37 0.56
N LEU A 534 -19.01 -27.69 0.63
CA LEU A 534 -19.70 -28.65 -0.22
C LEU A 534 -21.22 -28.59 0.02
N ALA A 535 -21.65 -28.56 1.27
CA ALA A 535 -23.08 -28.44 1.59
C ALA A 535 -23.69 -27.12 1.07
N MET A 536 -22.97 -25.99 1.21
CA MET A 536 -23.38 -24.70 0.63
C MET A 536 -23.50 -24.81 -0.91
N TRP A 537 -22.51 -25.43 -1.55
CA TRP A 537 -22.49 -25.59 -3.02
C TRP A 537 -23.59 -26.52 -3.53
N GLU A 538 -23.89 -27.59 -2.80
CA GLU A 538 -25.05 -28.47 -3.13
C GLU A 538 -26.38 -27.71 -3.00
N ALA A 539 -26.52 -26.86 -1.97
CA ALA A 539 -27.70 -26.01 -1.83
C ALA A 539 -27.84 -25.00 -3.00
N GLU A 540 -26.69 -24.46 -3.49
CA GLU A 540 -26.66 -23.63 -4.69
C GLU A 540 -27.11 -24.41 -5.94
N LYS A 541 -26.57 -25.62 -6.14
CA LYS A 541 -26.96 -26.48 -7.26
C LYS A 541 -28.44 -26.86 -7.20
N GLU A 542 -28.95 -27.18 -6.01
CA GLU A 542 -30.38 -27.45 -5.80
C GLU A 542 -31.26 -26.25 -6.16
N TRP A 543 -30.90 -25.05 -5.67
CA TRP A 543 -31.58 -23.82 -6.03
C TRP A 543 -31.53 -23.57 -7.54
N TRP A 544 -30.38 -23.75 -8.16
CA TRP A 544 -30.18 -23.62 -9.60
C TRP A 544 -31.02 -24.59 -10.42
N GLY A 545 -31.30 -25.78 -9.91
CA GLY A 545 -32.14 -26.79 -10.55
C GLY A 545 -33.65 -26.51 -10.47
N ARG A 546 -34.07 -25.55 -9.63
CA ARG A 546 -35.50 -25.24 -9.46
C ARG A 546 -36.08 -24.53 -10.69
N GLU A 547 -37.32 -24.79 -11.01
CA GLU A 547 -38.11 -24.01 -11.98
C GLU A 547 -38.92 -22.95 -11.25
N PHE A 548 -38.85 -21.72 -11.75
CA PHE A 548 -39.53 -20.56 -11.19
C PHE A 548 -40.58 -20.00 -12.15
N ASP A 549 -41.64 -19.41 -11.61
CA ASP A 549 -42.67 -18.74 -12.44
C ASP A 549 -42.20 -17.35 -12.85
N LEU A 550 -41.58 -17.27 -14.03
CA LEU A 550 -41.08 -16.00 -14.59
C LEU A 550 -42.18 -14.97 -14.90
N SER A 551 -43.43 -15.37 -14.88
CA SER A 551 -44.61 -14.49 -15.09
C SER A 551 -45.08 -13.83 -13.81
N TRP A 552 -44.62 -14.30 -12.64
CA TRP A 552 -45.02 -13.75 -11.35
C TRP A 552 -44.71 -12.24 -11.24
N ARG A 553 -45.64 -11.50 -10.65
CA ARG A 553 -45.45 -10.06 -10.38
C ARG A 553 -45.83 -9.73 -8.97
N ALA A 554 -45.08 -8.85 -8.33
CA ALA A 554 -45.42 -8.35 -7.00
C ALA A 554 -46.75 -7.60 -7.00
N PRO A 555 -47.60 -7.72 -5.96
CA PRO A 555 -48.83 -6.96 -5.82
C PRO A 555 -48.53 -5.45 -5.88
N SER A 556 -49.22 -4.73 -6.78
CA SER A 556 -49.05 -3.26 -6.91
C SER A 556 -49.35 -2.55 -5.59
N THR A 557 -48.38 -1.78 -5.09
CA THR A 557 -48.56 -0.92 -3.91
C THR A 557 -49.18 0.45 -4.25
N ASP A 558 -49.55 0.71 -5.53
CA ASP A 558 -50.13 1.97 -5.96
C ASP A 558 -51.59 2.11 -5.43
N PRO A 559 -51.88 3.10 -4.57
CA PRO A 559 -53.21 3.29 -4.03
C PRO A 559 -54.30 3.61 -5.10
N LYS A 560 -53.87 4.04 -6.29
CA LYS A 560 -54.77 4.43 -7.39
C LYS A 560 -55.33 3.23 -8.20
N ARG A 561 -54.81 2.03 -8.02
CA ARG A 561 -55.35 0.80 -8.68
C ARG A 561 -56.18 -0.10 -7.78
N ARG A 562 -56.47 0.31 -6.53
CA ARG A 562 -57.36 -0.39 -5.62
C ARG A 562 -58.86 -0.03 -5.87
N ASN A 563 -59.37 -0.38 -6.99
CA ASN A 563 -60.83 -0.45 -7.12
C ASN A 563 -61.27 -1.90 -7.39
N GLY A 564 -61.72 -2.56 -6.35
CA GLY A 564 -62.58 -3.72 -6.41
C GLY A 564 -61.93 -5.04 -6.02
N VAL A 565 -61.64 -5.22 -4.73
CA VAL A 565 -61.89 -6.45 -3.95
C VAL A 565 -61.43 -6.16 -2.51
N PRO A 566 -62.25 -6.35 -1.46
CA PRO A 566 -61.77 -6.19 -0.08
C PRO A 566 -60.79 -7.32 0.29
N PRO A 567 -59.73 -7.03 1.05
CA PRO A 567 -58.76 -8.01 1.45
C PRO A 567 -59.37 -9.03 2.42
N PRO A 568 -59.02 -10.32 2.32
CA PRO A 568 -59.32 -11.27 3.37
C PRO A 568 -58.54 -10.91 4.62
N THR A 569 -59.20 -10.79 5.73
CA THR A 569 -58.65 -10.68 7.06
C THR A 569 -57.91 -11.95 7.40
N VAL A 570 -56.56 -11.89 7.37
CA VAL A 570 -55.73 -12.97 7.91
C VAL A 570 -55.27 -12.53 9.29
N SER A 571 -55.83 -13.16 10.30
CA SER A 571 -55.33 -13.11 11.68
C SER A 571 -53.95 -13.78 11.73
N PRO A 572 -52.97 -13.26 12.49
CA PRO A 572 -51.68 -13.91 12.63
C PRO A 572 -51.84 -15.22 13.43
N GLN A 573 -51.82 -16.37 12.76
CA GLN A 573 -51.57 -17.62 13.41
C GLN A 573 -50.09 -17.76 13.73
N ARG A 574 -49.78 -17.75 15.02
CA ARG A 574 -48.53 -18.26 15.56
C ARG A 574 -48.46 -19.74 15.26
N THR A 575 -47.56 -20.17 14.44
CA THR A 575 -47.13 -21.56 14.37
C THR A 575 -45.83 -21.67 15.21
N SER A 576 -46.02 -22.04 16.47
CA SER A 576 -45.01 -22.78 17.24
C SER A 576 -45.03 -24.19 16.71
N ASP A 577 -43.85 -24.73 16.39
CA ASP A 577 -43.38 -26.08 16.62
C ASP A 577 -42.49 -26.58 15.50
N ALA A 578 -41.20 -26.47 15.71
CA ALA A 578 -40.22 -27.47 15.29
C ALA A 578 -39.14 -27.52 16.36
N SER A 579 -39.16 -28.56 17.15
CA SER A 579 -38.12 -28.85 18.15
C SER A 579 -36.89 -29.42 17.47
N PRO A 580 -35.66 -29.05 17.90
CA PRO A 580 -34.44 -29.71 17.46
C PRO A 580 -34.31 -31.09 18.11
N PRO A 581 -33.52 -31.99 17.50
CA PRO A 581 -33.32 -33.35 18.01
C PRO A 581 -32.50 -33.38 19.33
N PRO A 582 -32.65 -34.41 20.15
CA PRO A 582 -32.12 -34.44 21.51
C PRO A 582 -30.60 -34.72 21.52
N VAL A 583 -29.90 -33.95 22.36
CA VAL A 583 -28.50 -34.17 22.76
C VAL A 583 -28.48 -35.14 23.97
N PRO A 584 -27.54 -36.10 24.05
CA PRO A 584 -27.49 -37.02 25.15
C PRO A 584 -27.01 -36.39 26.48
N GLU A 585 -27.79 -36.65 27.54
CA GLU A 585 -27.51 -36.23 28.92
C GLU A 585 -26.22 -36.84 29.49
N ARG A 586 -25.36 -35.98 30.05
CA ARG A 586 -24.48 -36.37 31.18
C ARG A 586 -24.77 -35.48 32.37
N GLY A 587 -25.26 -36.12 33.42
CA GLY A 587 -25.66 -35.46 34.61
C GLY A 587 -24.54 -34.88 35.48
N GLY A 588 -24.91 -33.89 36.27
CA GLY A 588 -24.10 -33.29 37.32
C GLY A 588 -24.77 -32.00 37.79
N ASP A 589 -25.42 -32.07 38.98
CA ASP A 589 -26.16 -31.00 39.63
C ASP A 589 -25.33 -29.74 39.90
N MET A 590 -25.73 -28.59 39.33
CA MET A 590 -25.58 -27.28 39.95
C MET A 590 -26.77 -26.37 39.54
N PRO A 591 -27.30 -25.55 40.47
CA PRO A 591 -28.43 -24.68 40.15
C PRO A 591 -28.05 -23.53 39.22
N PRO A 592 -28.94 -23.10 38.31
CA PRO A 592 -28.64 -22.05 37.37
C PRO A 592 -28.56 -20.67 38.05
N SER A 593 -27.56 -19.91 37.66
CA SER A 593 -27.44 -18.49 37.99
C SER A 593 -28.57 -17.70 37.31
N PRO A 594 -29.11 -16.62 37.93
CA PRO A 594 -30.11 -15.80 37.32
C PRO A 594 -29.57 -15.05 36.08
N PRO A 595 -30.41 -14.78 35.07
CA PRO A 595 -30.00 -14.05 33.88
C PRO A 595 -29.59 -12.61 34.26
N PRO A 596 -28.63 -12.01 33.54
CA PRO A 596 -28.25 -10.63 33.76
C PRO A 596 -29.42 -9.70 33.40
N PRO A 597 -29.56 -8.53 34.06
CA PRO A 597 -30.58 -7.56 33.75
C PRO A 597 -30.36 -6.98 32.32
N PRO A 598 -31.43 -6.60 31.60
CA PRO A 598 -31.31 -5.99 30.29
C PRO A 598 -30.55 -4.65 30.40
N PRO A 599 -29.76 -4.30 29.37
CA PRO A 599 -29.06 -3.01 29.34
C PRO A 599 -30.04 -1.84 29.40
N PRO A 600 -29.68 -0.72 30.03
CA PRO A 600 -30.52 0.46 30.07
C PRO A 600 -30.73 1.03 28.65
N PRO A 601 -31.88 1.63 28.35
CA PRO A 601 -32.10 2.26 27.06
C PRO A 601 -31.11 3.41 26.82
N PRO A 602 -30.66 3.62 25.58
CA PRO A 602 -29.75 4.72 25.27
C PRO A 602 -30.40 6.07 25.60
N PRO A 603 -29.65 7.07 26.03
CA PRO A 603 -30.16 8.42 26.27
C PRO A 603 -30.72 9.02 24.98
N PRO A 604 -31.79 9.83 25.06
CA PRO A 604 -32.35 10.50 23.88
C PRO A 604 -31.30 11.41 23.25
N ALA A 605 -31.15 11.34 21.95
CA ALA A 605 -30.26 12.20 21.18
C ALA A 605 -30.65 13.66 21.37
N PRO A 606 -29.68 14.60 21.51
CA PRO A 606 -29.98 16.02 21.56
C PRO A 606 -30.64 16.44 20.24
N GLN A 607 -31.79 17.07 20.35
CA GLN A 607 -32.46 17.74 19.23
C GLN A 607 -31.64 18.97 18.87
N LEU A 608 -31.00 18.93 17.72
CA LEU A 608 -30.46 20.12 17.06
C LEU A 608 -31.54 20.66 16.12
N ASP A 609 -32.01 21.84 16.43
CA ASP A 609 -32.80 22.64 15.51
C ASP A 609 -31.92 23.04 14.32
N LEU A 610 -32.18 22.45 13.17
CA LEU A 610 -31.59 22.80 11.89
C LEU A 610 -32.68 23.41 10.99
N ASP A 611 -32.88 24.71 11.14
CA ASP A 611 -33.39 25.57 10.08
C ASP A 611 -32.17 26.26 9.43
N THR A 612 -31.64 25.68 8.37
CA THR A 612 -30.98 26.41 7.28
C THR A 612 -30.91 25.50 6.05
N ASP A 613 -31.71 25.87 5.09
CA ASP A 613 -31.84 25.38 3.73
C ASP A 613 -30.54 25.74 2.96
N VAL A 614 -29.64 24.78 2.75
CA VAL A 614 -28.60 24.86 1.74
C VAL A 614 -28.56 23.52 1.01
N GLY A 615 -29.23 23.51 -0.15
CA GLY A 615 -29.18 22.37 -1.07
C GLY A 615 -27.78 22.19 -1.64
N GLU A 616 -26.98 21.33 -1.03
CA GLU A 616 -25.77 20.81 -1.65
C GLU A 616 -26.09 19.57 -2.47
N SER A 617 -25.92 19.68 -3.78
CA SER A 617 -26.00 18.56 -4.71
C SER A 617 -24.76 17.67 -4.54
N ILE A 618 -24.99 16.41 -4.26
CA ILE A 618 -23.93 15.40 -4.17
C ILE A 618 -23.51 15.01 -5.58
N VAL A 619 -22.21 15.05 -5.81
CA VAL A 619 -21.61 14.66 -7.08
C VAL A 619 -20.95 13.29 -6.93
N VAL A 620 -21.32 12.38 -7.81
CA VAL A 620 -20.83 11.01 -7.88
C VAL A 620 -19.90 10.87 -9.06
N THR A 621 -18.69 10.36 -8.84
CA THR A 621 -17.70 10.13 -9.90
C THR A 621 -17.60 8.67 -10.29
N GLY A 622 -17.68 8.39 -11.56
CA GLY A 622 -17.51 7.04 -12.09
C GLY A 622 -16.78 7.02 -13.43
N SER A 623 -15.96 6.00 -13.64
CA SER A 623 -15.40 5.66 -14.93
C SER A 623 -16.22 4.58 -15.60
N ARG A 624 -16.55 4.77 -16.88
CA ARG A 624 -17.29 3.81 -17.69
C ARG A 624 -16.42 3.27 -18.82
N VAL A 625 -16.36 1.97 -18.97
CA VAL A 625 -15.79 1.30 -20.13
C VAL A 625 -16.78 0.26 -20.64
N GLY A 626 -17.47 0.61 -21.73
CA GLY A 626 -18.23 -0.35 -22.51
C GLY A 626 -17.35 -1.03 -23.55
N ARG A 627 -17.59 -2.32 -23.76
CA ARG A 627 -16.77 -3.16 -24.65
C ARG A 627 -17.05 -3.02 -26.14
N ASP A 628 -18.03 -2.25 -26.55
CA ASP A 628 -18.37 -2.08 -27.98
C ASP A 628 -18.49 -0.59 -28.37
N SER A 629 -17.75 -0.26 -29.41
CA SER A 629 -17.77 0.96 -30.23
C SER A 629 -16.72 2.04 -29.92
N MET A 630 -15.66 1.99 -30.68
CA MET A 630 -14.91 3.20 -31.06
C MET A 630 -15.81 4.05 -32.00
N SER A 631 -16.47 5.04 -31.44
CA SER A 631 -17.07 6.12 -32.21
C SER A 631 -17.01 7.42 -31.42
N ALA A 632 -16.61 8.47 -32.09
CA ALA A 632 -16.35 9.79 -31.56
C ALA A 632 -17.47 10.36 -30.69
N VAL A 633 -17.10 10.87 -29.52
CA VAL A 633 -18.03 11.54 -28.60
C VAL A 633 -17.99 13.03 -28.84
N SER A 634 -19.13 13.58 -29.20
CA SER A 634 -19.40 15.04 -29.20
C SER A 634 -19.76 15.49 -27.75
N PRO A 635 -19.55 16.77 -27.41
CA PRO A 635 -19.80 17.25 -26.05
C PRO A 635 -21.27 17.17 -25.66
N VAL A 636 -21.55 16.63 -24.46
CA VAL A 636 -22.90 16.39 -23.95
C VAL A 636 -23.44 17.68 -23.32
N ALA A 637 -24.58 18.13 -23.83
CA ALA A 637 -25.40 19.15 -23.20
C ALA A 637 -26.22 18.53 -22.04
N ALA A 638 -26.38 19.29 -20.96
CA ALA A 638 -27.17 18.90 -19.81
C ALA A 638 -28.62 18.56 -20.20
N LEU A 639 -29.03 17.32 -19.91
CA LEU A 639 -30.41 16.88 -20.06
C LEU A 639 -31.09 16.90 -18.69
N SER A 640 -32.25 17.55 -18.60
CA SER A 640 -33.12 17.58 -17.43
C SER A 640 -33.82 16.25 -17.19
N ASP A 641 -34.30 15.99 -15.96
CA ASP A 641 -35.03 14.77 -15.57
C ASP A 641 -36.17 14.37 -16.51
N GLN A 642 -36.76 15.32 -17.23
CA GLN A 642 -37.78 15.05 -18.26
C GLN A 642 -37.27 14.33 -19.50
N ALA A 643 -35.94 14.42 -19.81
CA ALA A 643 -35.38 13.70 -20.95
C ALA A 643 -35.11 12.22 -20.62
N ALA A 644 -34.99 11.86 -19.37
CA ALA A 644 -34.87 10.46 -18.94
C ALA A 644 -36.16 9.69 -19.10
N GLU A 645 -37.30 10.31 -18.85
CA GLU A 645 -38.65 9.69 -19.07
C GLU A 645 -39.03 9.56 -20.56
N MET A 646 -38.58 10.47 -21.42
CA MET A 646 -38.91 10.45 -22.87
C MET A 646 -38.08 9.47 -23.70
N SER A 647 -36.98 8.89 -23.16
CA SER A 647 -36.18 7.89 -23.87
C SER A 647 -36.64 6.45 -23.61
N GLU A 648 -37.73 6.23 -22.93
CA GLU A 648 -38.21 4.91 -22.52
C GLU A 648 -38.72 4.03 -23.68
N GLU A 649 -38.98 4.58 -24.85
CA GLU A 649 -39.56 3.84 -25.99
C GLU A 649 -38.58 3.38 -27.08
N ALA A 650 -37.30 3.69 -26.97
CA ALA A 650 -36.33 3.30 -28.02
C ALA A 650 -35.39 2.20 -27.56
N ALA A 651 -35.61 1.03 -28.17
CA ALA A 651 -34.74 -0.14 -28.29
C ALA A 651 -34.64 -1.08 -27.07
N ASP A 652 -35.34 -2.16 -27.14
CA ASP A 652 -35.22 -3.42 -26.44
C ASP A 652 -34.01 -4.23 -27.01
N ASP A 653 -32.79 -3.71 -26.84
CA ASP A 653 -31.56 -4.21 -27.46
C ASP A 653 -30.68 -5.07 -26.52
N GLY A 654 -31.18 -5.39 -25.33
CA GLY A 654 -30.44 -6.18 -24.35
C GLY A 654 -29.22 -5.45 -23.79
N SER A 655 -29.28 -4.13 -23.59
CA SER A 655 -28.18 -3.31 -23.12
C SER A 655 -28.04 -3.28 -21.59
N ILE A 656 -26.81 -3.14 -21.13
CA ILE A 656 -26.49 -2.68 -19.78
C ILE A 656 -26.39 -1.16 -19.83
N ARG A 657 -27.11 -0.45 -18.98
CA ARG A 657 -27.05 1.01 -18.88
C ARG A 657 -26.63 1.41 -17.49
N ILE A 658 -25.62 2.25 -17.42
CA ILE A 658 -25.19 2.89 -16.17
C ILE A 658 -26.03 4.15 -16.01
N ALA A 659 -26.75 4.24 -14.89
CA ALA A 659 -27.65 5.35 -14.57
C ALA A 659 -26.92 6.51 -13.90
N LEU A 660 -25.76 6.24 -13.31
CA LEU A 660 -24.95 7.29 -12.70
C LEU A 660 -24.32 8.11 -13.78
N ASP A 661 -24.60 9.40 -13.75
CA ASP A 661 -23.96 10.39 -14.58
C ASP A 661 -22.46 10.31 -14.25
N ALA A 662 -21.63 10.01 -15.24
CA ALA A 662 -20.18 9.95 -15.10
C ALA A 662 -19.62 11.38 -14.95
N ARG A 663 -20.20 12.17 -14.04
CA ARG A 663 -19.61 13.44 -13.66
C ARG A 663 -18.41 13.16 -12.79
N TYR A 664 -17.29 13.76 -13.16
CA TYR A 664 -16.15 13.91 -12.25
C TYR A 664 -16.63 14.55 -10.95
N PRO A 665 -15.98 14.26 -9.80
CA PRO A 665 -16.29 14.98 -8.57
C PRO A 665 -16.25 16.48 -8.84
N ASP A 666 -17.07 17.22 -8.14
CA ASP A 666 -16.97 18.68 -8.12
C ASP A 666 -15.65 19.05 -7.41
N ARG A 667 -14.59 19.06 -8.21
CA ARG A 667 -13.22 19.39 -7.77
C ARG A 667 -12.73 20.59 -8.53
N ASP A 668 -12.25 21.56 -7.83
CA ASP A 668 -11.71 22.79 -8.39
C ASP A 668 -10.62 22.55 -9.43
N TYR A 669 -9.77 21.52 -9.24
CA TYR A 669 -8.73 21.16 -10.19
C TYR A 669 -9.29 20.60 -11.51
N LEU A 670 -10.36 19.82 -11.48
CA LEU A 670 -10.99 19.30 -12.70
C LEU A 670 -11.68 20.43 -13.46
N ALA A 671 -12.38 21.33 -12.76
CA ALA A 671 -12.95 22.53 -13.37
C ALA A 671 -11.87 23.43 -14.01
N ALA A 672 -10.70 23.56 -13.37
CA ALA A 672 -9.57 24.31 -13.92
C ALA A 672 -9.01 23.65 -15.20
N TYR A 673 -8.92 22.30 -15.25
CA TYR A 673 -8.48 21.57 -16.44
C TYR A 673 -9.46 21.73 -17.61
N ASP A 674 -10.77 21.65 -17.35
CA ASP A 674 -11.81 21.84 -18.36
C ASP A 674 -11.80 23.28 -18.93
N ALA A 675 -11.58 24.27 -18.06
CA ALA A 675 -11.50 25.66 -18.47
C ALA A 675 -10.27 25.97 -19.34
N ASN A 676 -9.16 25.25 -19.16
CA ASN A 676 -7.92 25.52 -19.90
C ASN A 676 -7.10 24.24 -20.15
N PRO A 677 -7.60 23.30 -20.97
CA PRO A 677 -6.96 22.01 -21.22
C PRO A 677 -5.59 22.09 -21.90
N THR A 678 -5.30 23.20 -22.60
CA THR A 678 -3.99 23.44 -23.25
C THR A 678 -2.89 23.79 -22.24
N ASN A 679 -3.25 24.28 -21.06
CA ASN A 679 -2.32 24.64 -19.98
C ASN A 679 -2.26 23.56 -18.87
N PHE A 680 -2.66 22.34 -19.21
CA PHE A 680 -2.78 21.23 -18.23
C PHE A 680 -1.52 21.04 -17.37
N ASP A 681 -0.33 21.03 -17.98
CA ASP A 681 0.90 20.71 -17.22
C ASP A 681 1.21 21.75 -16.14
N ALA A 682 0.95 23.04 -16.38
CA ALA A 682 1.12 24.09 -15.38
C ALA A 682 0.05 24.00 -14.28
N LEU A 683 -1.21 23.76 -14.66
CA LEU A 683 -2.31 23.56 -13.71
C LEU A 683 -2.10 22.31 -12.87
N TYR A 684 -1.66 21.22 -13.48
CA TYR A 684 -1.34 19.99 -12.76
C TYR A 684 -0.27 20.22 -11.69
N ALA A 685 0.82 20.90 -12.04
CA ALA A 685 1.89 21.22 -11.08
C ALA A 685 1.39 22.10 -9.91
N GLU A 686 0.54 23.09 -10.21
CA GLU A 686 -0.06 23.95 -9.19
C GLU A 686 -0.96 23.16 -8.22
N TRP A 687 -1.84 22.29 -8.75
CA TRP A 687 -2.78 21.53 -7.96
C TRP A 687 -2.14 20.33 -7.26
N ASP A 688 -1.11 19.73 -7.83
CA ASP A 688 -0.30 18.69 -7.17
C ASP A 688 0.38 19.24 -5.90
N ALA A 689 0.82 20.51 -5.91
CA ALA A 689 1.34 21.17 -4.73
C ALA A 689 0.27 21.44 -3.64
N LYS A 690 -1.03 21.49 -4.00
CA LYS A 690 -2.14 21.80 -3.07
C LYS A 690 -2.90 20.56 -2.62
N ALA A 691 -3.05 19.55 -3.47
CA ALA A 691 -3.90 18.38 -3.27
C ALA A 691 -3.15 17.06 -3.50
N GLY A 692 -1.88 17.10 -3.86
CA GLY A 692 -1.08 15.94 -4.24
C GLY A 692 -0.75 14.98 -3.09
N ASP A 693 -1.18 15.25 -1.86
CA ASP A 693 -1.05 14.32 -0.72
C ASP A 693 -2.21 13.32 -0.64
N LEU A 694 -3.22 13.48 -1.50
CA LEU A 694 -4.40 12.64 -1.52
C LEU A 694 -4.41 11.71 -2.74
N PRO A 695 -4.60 10.39 -2.59
CA PRO A 695 -4.74 9.46 -3.72
C PRO A 695 -5.83 9.89 -4.72
N SER A 696 -6.96 10.44 -4.22
CA SER A 696 -8.08 10.89 -5.05
C SER A 696 -7.68 11.91 -6.12
N PHE A 697 -6.74 12.81 -5.82
CA PHE A 697 -6.25 13.78 -6.78
C PHE A 697 -5.68 13.10 -8.05
N TYR A 698 -4.88 12.05 -7.87
CA TYR A 698 -4.27 11.29 -8.96
C TYR A 698 -5.28 10.43 -9.72
N LEU A 699 -6.23 9.80 -9.00
CA LEU A 699 -7.27 8.99 -9.64
C LEU A 699 -8.18 9.86 -10.52
N ASP A 700 -8.66 10.98 -10.00
CA ASP A 700 -9.58 11.88 -10.71
C ASP A 700 -8.87 12.56 -11.91
N THR A 701 -7.64 13.04 -11.71
CA THR A 701 -6.84 13.64 -12.79
C THR A 701 -6.51 12.61 -13.89
N ALA A 702 -6.24 11.37 -13.52
CA ALA A 702 -5.98 10.30 -14.46
C ALA A 702 -7.22 9.93 -15.27
N ASP A 703 -8.41 9.91 -14.68
CA ASP A 703 -9.67 9.72 -15.37
C ASP A 703 -9.93 10.84 -16.40
N TRP A 704 -9.70 12.08 -15.99
CA TRP A 704 -9.80 13.23 -16.89
C TRP A 704 -8.88 13.07 -18.11
N LEU A 705 -7.61 12.70 -17.88
CA LEU A 705 -6.64 12.46 -18.96
C LEU A 705 -7.05 11.28 -19.85
N TRP A 706 -7.56 10.22 -19.28
CA TRP A 706 -8.03 9.03 -20.00
C TRP A 706 -9.20 9.38 -20.94
N ALA A 707 -10.16 10.15 -20.44
CA ALA A 707 -11.28 10.65 -21.22
C ALA A 707 -10.84 11.58 -22.38
N GLN A 708 -9.72 12.32 -22.21
CA GLN A 708 -9.11 13.13 -23.28
C GLN A 708 -8.26 12.30 -24.25
N GLY A 709 -8.21 10.96 -24.12
CA GLY A 709 -7.40 10.09 -24.97
C GLY A 709 -5.89 10.10 -24.66
N ARG A 710 -5.44 10.80 -23.61
CA ARG A 710 -4.03 10.93 -23.20
C ARG A 710 -3.60 9.76 -22.34
N ARG A 711 -3.74 8.54 -22.85
CA ARG A 711 -3.68 7.28 -22.07
C ARG A 711 -2.35 7.07 -21.33
N ASP A 712 -1.21 7.25 -21.97
CA ASP A 712 0.10 7.06 -21.34
C ASP A 712 0.33 8.06 -20.20
N ARG A 713 -0.17 9.29 -20.37
CA ARG A 713 -0.09 10.30 -19.32
C ARG A 713 -1.03 9.97 -18.16
N ALA A 714 -2.24 9.47 -18.47
CA ALA A 714 -3.21 9.02 -17.47
C ALA A 714 -2.64 7.91 -16.59
N LEU A 715 -2.01 6.90 -17.18
CA LEU A 715 -1.35 5.81 -16.45
C LEU A 715 -0.25 6.36 -15.53
N ARG A 716 0.62 7.23 -16.02
CA ARG A 716 1.67 7.82 -15.19
C ARG A 716 1.11 8.63 -14.03
N VAL A 717 0.13 9.49 -14.27
CA VAL A 717 -0.52 10.27 -13.21
C VAL A 717 -1.18 9.37 -12.19
N LEU A 718 -1.89 8.33 -12.61
CA LEU A 718 -2.52 7.34 -11.75
C LEU A 718 -1.49 6.68 -10.81
N ASP A 719 -0.36 6.25 -11.38
CA ASP A 719 0.68 5.54 -10.64
C ASP A 719 1.40 6.44 -9.62
N SER A 720 1.31 7.77 -9.76
CA SER A 720 1.82 8.71 -8.76
C SER A 720 1.19 8.50 -7.37
N ALA A 721 -0.03 7.97 -7.30
CA ALA A 721 -0.66 7.63 -6.03
C ALA A 721 0.11 6.57 -5.22
N LEU A 722 0.84 5.67 -5.91
CA LEU A 722 1.65 4.62 -5.29
C LEU A 722 2.91 5.16 -4.60
N GLU A 723 3.32 6.40 -4.93
CA GLU A 723 4.50 7.08 -4.40
C GLU A 723 4.19 7.95 -3.16
N LEU A 724 2.94 7.95 -2.70
CA LEU A 724 2.56 8.72 -1.52
C LEU A 724 3.20 8.13 -0.24
N PRO A 725 3.57 8.95 0.75
CA PRO A 725 4.20 8.49 2.01
C PRO A 725 3.36 7.46 2.77
N LEU A 726 2.03 7.58 2.69
CA LEU A 726 1.07 6.70 3.36
C LEU A 726 0.46 5.63 2.43
N ALA A 727 1.00 5.46 1.20
CA ALA A 727 0.50 4.45 0.28
C ALA A 727 0.56 3.04 0.90
N ASN A 728 -0.57 2.35 0.87
CA ASN A 728 -0.79 1.06 1.51
C ASN A 728 -1.57 0.11 0.57
N ALA A 729 -2.00 -1.05 1.08
CA ALA A 729 -2.76 -2.02 0.29
C ALA A 729 -4.01 -1.42 -0.37
N THR A 730 -4.73 -0.53 0.33
CA THR A 730 -5.90 0.17 -0.22
C THR A 730 -5.52 1.06 -1.41
N THR A 731 -4.38 1.75 -1.35
CA THR A 731 -3.88 2.57 -2.47
C THR A 731 -3.61 1.70 -3.70
N TYR A 732 -2.94 0.53 -3.52
CA TYR A 732 -2.74 -0.44 -4.61
C TYR A 732 -4.07 -0.94 -5.17
N ALA A 733 -5.05 -1.21 -4.29
CA ALA A 733 -6.40 -1.62 -4.71
C ALA A 733 -7.08 -0.54 -5.57
N MET A 734 -7.03 0.73 -5.15
CA MET A 734 -7.65 1.85 -5.88
C MET A 734 -7.03 2.05 -7.27
N VAL A 735 -5.70 2.01 -7.37
CA VAL A 735 -4.98 2.11 -8.66
C VAL A 735 -5.31 0.92 -9.56
N ALA A 736 -5.35 -0.31 -9.00
CA ALA A 736 -5.73 -1.50 -9.75
C ALA A 736 -7.18 -1.46 -10.23
N ASN A 737 -8.12 -1.05 -9.37
CA ASN A 737 -9.53 -0.87 -9.73
C ASN A 737 -9.67 0.06 -10.94
N LYS A 738 -8.96 1.19 -10.92
CA LYS A 738 -9.01 2.17 -12.01
C LYS A 738 -8.46 1.60 -13.31
N ARG A 739 -7.33 0.88 -13.27
CA ARG A 739 -6.77 0.21 -14.45
C ARG A 739 -7.72 -0.86 -15.02
N GLU A 740 -8.40 -1.62 -14.16
CA GLU A 740 -9.41 -2.60 -14.58
C GLU A 740 -10.64 -1.93 -15.20
N ALA A 741 -11.11 -0.80 -14.65
CA ALA A 741 -12.18 0.00 -15.24
C ALA A 741 -11.82 0.49 -16.65
N TRP A 742 -10.54 0.69 -16.95
CA TRP A 742 -10.04 0.99 -18.30
C TRP A 742 -9.80 -0.26 -19.18
N GLY A 743 -10.20 -1.44 -18.72
CA GLY A 743 -10.07 -2.72 -19.44
C GLY A 743 -8.69 -3.34 -19.42
N LEU A 744 -7.79 -2.87 -18.55
CA LEU A 744 -6.45 -3.43 -18.35
C LEU A 744 -6.47 -4.61 -17.35
N ALA A 745 -5.36 -5.36 -17.29
CA ALA A 745 -5.15 -6.44 -16.33
C ALA A 745 -3.96 -6.11 -15.40
N PRO A 746 -4.19 -5.43 -14.26
CA PRO A 746 -3.12 -4.96 -13.38
C PRO A 746 -2.64 -6.06 -12.42
N VAL A 747 -2.19 -7.19 -12.97
CA VAL A 747 -1.85 -8.40 -12.20
C VAL A 747 -0.77 -8.11 -11.15
N TRP A 748 0.26 -7.32 -11.50
CA TRP A 748 1.32 -7.01 -10.54
C TRP A 748 0.78 -6.22 -9.33
N LEU A 749 -0.06 -5.20 -9.57
CA LEU A 749 -0.68 -4.41 -8.49
C LEU A 749 -1.56 -5.28 -7.60
N ARG A 750 -2.32 -6.21 -8.19
CA ARG A 750 -3.14 -7.18 -7.44
C ARG A 750 -2.28 -8.16 -6.64
N ARG A 751 -1.15 -8.63 -7.20
CA ARG A 751 -0.19 -9.46 -6.44
C ARG A 751 0.39 -8.68 -5.26
N LYS A 752 0.77 -7.42 -5.46
CA LYS A 752 1.28 -6.58 -4.36
C LYS A 752 0.20 -6.34 -3.31
N GLN A 753 -1.04 -6.00 -3.71
CA GLN A 753 -2.17 -5.91 -2.79
C GLN A 753 -2.36 -7.20 -1.99
N ALA A 754 -2.45 -8.36 -2.64
CA ALA A 754 -2.65 -9.65 -1.97
C ALA A 754 -1.49 -10.00 -1.03
N SER A 755 -0.25 -9.63 -1.39
CA SER A 755 0.91 -9.83 -0.51
C SER A 755 0.86 -8.97 0.76
N LEU A 756 0.19 -7.82 0.72
CA LEU A 756 0.01 -6.92 1.86
C LEU A 756 -1.25 -7.25 2.69
N GLU A 757 -2.20 -7.99 2.11
CA GLU A 757 -3.51 -8.34 2.72
C GLU A 757 -3.69 -9.86 2.81
N THR A 758 -2.68 -10.58 3.28
CA THR A 758 -2.67 -12.06 3.30
C THR A 758 -3.82 -12.70 4.09
N HIS A 759 -4.45 -11.97 4.99
CA HIS A 759 -5.57 -12.42 5.81
C HIS A 759 -6.95 -12.16 5.17
N ARG A 760 -7.00 -11.41 4.05
CA ARG A 760 -8.23 -11.00 3.36
C ARG A 760 -8.46 -11.81 2.09
N PRO A 761 -9.54 -12.60 2.00
CA PRO A 761 -9.82 -13.41 0.82
C PRO A 761 -10.13 -12.56 -0.43
N GLN A 762 -10.62 -11.34 -0.24
CA GLN A 762 -10.96 -10.41 -1.33
C GLN A 762 -9.76 -10.09 -2.22
N ALA A 763 -8.60 -9.86 -1.65
CA ALA A 763 -7.40 -9.52 -2.42
C ALA A 763 -6.96 -10.67 -3.34
N SER A 764 -7.01 -11.91 -2.85
CA SER A 764 -6.72 -13.11 -3.64
C SER A 764 -7.77 -13.34 -4.74
N ARG A 765 -9.05 -13.11 -4.44
CA ARG A 765 -10.12 -13.18 -5.44
C ARG A 765 -9.92 -12.15 -6.55
N LEU A 766 -9.61 -10.89 -6.21
CA LEU A 766 -9.37 -9.84 -7.21
C LEU A 766 -8.14 -10.12 -8.07
N LEU A 767 -7.08 -10.72 -7.49
CA LEU A 767 -5.93 -11.19 -8.26
C LEU A 767 -6.33 -12.26 -9.28
N ALA A 768 -7.17 -13.22 -8.88
CA ALA A 768 -7.67 -14.25 -9.78
C ALA A 768 -8.46 -13.66 -10.96
N LEU A 769 -9.31 -12.67 -10.72
CA LEU A 769 -10.05 -11.97 -11.78
C LEU A 769 -9.13 -11.18 -12.72
N ALA A 770 -8.08 -10.54 -12.19
CA ALA A 770 -7.08 -9.86 -13.00
C ALA A 770 -6.28 -10.83 -13.87
N LEU A 771 -5.92 -12.02 -13.37
CA LEU A 771 -5.28 -13.09 -14.13
C LEU A 771 -6.19 -13.64 -15.24
N ALA A 772 -7.48 -13.83 -14.96
CA ALA A 772 -8.45 -14.24 -15.96
C ALA A 772 -8.57 -13.20 -17.10
N ARG A 773 -8.52 -11.91 -16.75
CA ARG A 773 -8.48 -10.80 -17.72
C ARG A 773 -7.17 -10.77 -18.49
N GLN A 774 -6.03 -11.00 -17.83
CA GLN A 774 -4.73 -11.11 -18.50
C GLN A 774 -4.74 -12.21 -19.56
N ALA A 775 -5.31 -13.37 -19.25
CA ALA A 775 -5.42 -14.47 -20.21
C ALA A 775 -6.17 -14.05 -21.49
N GLU A 776 -7.26 -13.28 -21.36
CA GLU A 776 -8.00 -12.75 -22.51
C GLU A 776 -7.12 -11.80 -23.36
N LEU A 777 -6.44 -10.87 -22.69
CA LEU A 777 -5.58 -9.89 -23.35
C LEU A 777 -4.39 -10.56 -24.05
N VAL A 778 -3.77 -11.57 -23.41
CA VAL A 778 -2.67 -12.35 -24.01
C VAL A 778 -3.11 -13.10 -25.26
N LEU A 779 -4.29 -13.72 -25.26
CA LEU A 779 -4.82 -14.40 -26.43
C LEU A 779 -5.06 -13.46 -27.64
N ALA A 780 -5.31 -12.19 -27.37
CA ALA A 780 -5.50 -11.17 -28.39
C ALA A 780 -4.18 -10.55 -28.93
N ARG A 781 -3.02 -10.86 -28.33
CA ARG A 781 -1.71 -10.30 -28.72
C ARG A 781 -1.25 -10.85 -30.07
N SER A 782 -0.85 -9.97 -30.99
CA SER A 782 -0.34 -10.33 -32.33
C SER A 782 1.18 -10.52 -32.38
N ASP A 783 1.91 -10.01 -31.38
CA ASP A 783 3.38 -10.08 -31.28
C ASP A 783 3.90 -11.40 -30.72
N LEU A 784 3.02 -12.26 -30.17
CA LEU A 784 3.33 -13.59 -29.66
C LEU A 784 2.90 -14.68 -30.66
N THR A 785 3.62 -15.79 -30.68
CA THR A 785 3.18 -16.99 -31.41
C THR A 785 1.91 -17.58 -30.77
N PRO A 786 1.08 -18.32 -31.53
CA PRO A 786 -0.10 -18.98 -30.97
C PRO A 786 0.23 -19.85 -29.76
N GLN A 787 1.32 -20.65 -29.82
CA GLN A 787 1.75 -21.51 -28.72
C GLN A 787 2.14 -20.73 -27.47
N GLN A 788 2.81 -19.59 -27.62
CA GLN A 788 3.15 -18.70 -26.48
C GLN A 788 1.89 -18.13 -25.86
N ARG A 789 0.96 -17.58 -26.67
CA ARG A 789 -0.30 -17.03 -26.17
C ARG A 789 -1.12 -18.07 -25.40
N GLU A 790 -1.26 -19.29 -25.97
CA GLU A 790 -2.01 -20.37 -25.32
C GLU A 790 -1.33 -20.83 -24.03
N ALA A 791 0.00 -20.92 -23.99
CA ALA A 791 0.75 -21.32 -22.81
C ALA A 791 0.64 -20.28 -21.68
N GLU A 792 0.81 -19.00 -21.99
CA GLU A 792 0.68 -17.91 -21.02
C GLU A 792 -0.75 -17.79 -20.50
N ALA A 793 -1.75 -17.84 -21.38
CA ALA A 793 -3.16 -17.77 -21.01
C ALA A 793 -3.58 -18.97 -20.15
N ARG A 794 -3.11 -20.17 -20.48
CA ARG A 794 -3.36 -21.39 -19.70
C ARG A 794 -2.76 -21.30 -18.30
N ALA A 795 -1.53 -20.80 -18.18
CA ALA A 795 -0.88 -20.61 -16.87
C ALA A 795 -1.66 -19.61 -16.01
N ALA A 796 -2.07 -18.48 -16.57
CA ALA A 796 -2.84 -17.45 -15.86
C ALA A 796 -4.21 -17.99 -15.41
N LEU A 797 -4.92 -18.76 -16.25
CA LEU A 797 -6.22 -19.35 -15.87
C LEU A 797 -6.06 -20.43 -14.79
N ALA A 798 -5.02 -21.27 -14.87
CA ALA A 798 -4.77 -22.29 -13.87
C ALA A 798 -4.47 -21.65 -12.50
N GLU A 799 -3.65 -20.59 -12.47
CA GLU A 799 -3.36 -19.84 -11.25
C GLU A 799 -4.63 -19.17 -10.71
N ALA A 800 -5.44 -18.54 -11.55
CA ALA A 800 -6.69 -17.91 -11.14
C ALA A 800 -7.64 -18.90 -10.47
N ILE A 801 -7.83 -20.09 -11.04
CA ILE A 801 -8.66 -21.15 -10.46
C ILE A 801 -8.08 -21.63 -9.12
N GLY A 802 -6.76 -21.79 -9.02
CA GLY A 802 -6.09 -22.16 -7.77
C GLY A 802 -6.30 -21.14 -6.64
N LEU A 803 -6.22 -19.86 -6.96
CA LEU A 803 -6.52 -18.78 -6.01
C LEU A 803 -7.99 -18.80 -5.55
N LEU A 804 -8.94 -18.94 -6.48
CA LEU A 804 -10.36 -19.01 -6.16
C LEU A 804 -10.71 -20.27 -5.35
N LYS A 805 -10.10 -21.41 -5.62
CA LYS A 805 -10.16 -22.61 -4.79
C LYS A 805 -9.69 -22.32 -3.35
N THR A 806 -8.56 -21.62 -3.22
CA THR A 806 -8.02 -21.26 -1.92
C THR A 806 -8.98 -20.35 -1.17
N VAL A 807 -9.55 -19.33 -1.82
CA VAL A 807 -10.56 -18.43 -1.22
C VAL A 807 -11.78 -19.21 -0.74
N ALA A 808 -12.26 -20.18 -1.53
CA ALA A 808 -13.44 -20.96 -1.18
C ALA A 808 -13.20 -21.93 -0.01
N LEU A 809 -12.02 -22.58 0.05
CA LEU A 809 -11.77 -23.69 0.96
C LEU A 809 -10.94 -23.30 2.20
N THR A 810 -10.38 -22.10 2.26
CA THR A 810 -9.71 -21.61 3.47
C THR A 810 -10.74 -21.04 4.45
N PRO A 811 -10.68 -21.37 5.74
CA PRO A 811 -11.52 -20.73 6.75
C PRO A 811 -11.33 -19.20 6.71
N VAL A 812 -12.41 -18.47 6.65
CA VAL A 812 -12.42 -17.01 6.67
C VAL A 812 -13.12 -16.49 7.91
N ASP A 813 -12.87 -15.23 8.25
CA ASP A 813 -13.60 -14.55 9.31
C ASP A 813 -15.11 -14.60 9.00
N PRO A 814 -16.00 -14.89 9.97
CA PRO A 814 -17.44 -14.99 9.76
C PRO A 814 -18.08 -13.77 9.06
N ARG A 815 -17.49 -12.59 9.21
CA ARG A 815 -17.97 -11.37 8.53
C ARG A 815 -17.86 -11.41 7.00
N TRP A 816 -17.11 -12.36 6.44
CA TRP A 816 -16.98 -12.58 4.99
C TRP A 816 -17.68 -13.85 4.50
N SER A 817 -18.59 -14.39 5.31
CA SER A 817 -19.41 -15.54 4.92
C SER A 817 -20.12 -15.30 3.60
N GLY A 818 -20.11 -16.29 2.71
CA GLY A 818 -20.70 -16.21 1.36
C GLY A 818 -19.67 -15.99 0.24
N ILE A 819 -18.44 -15.50 0.56
CA ILE A 819 -17.39 -15.32 -0.45
C ILE A 819 -16.99 -16.64 -1.12
N GLU A 820 -17.18 -17.77 -0.41
CA GLU A 820 -16.89 -19.10 -0.89
C GLU A 820 -17.69 -19.48 -2.15
N ILE A 821 -18.98 -19.16 -2.13
CA ILE A 821 -19.91 -19.44 -3.23
C ILE A 821 -19.58 -18.55 -4.43
N ILE A 822 -19.27 -17.28 -4.16
CA ILE A 822 -18.83 -16.33 -5.18
C ILE A 822 -17.56 -16.84 -5.87
N ALA A 823 -16.55 -17.26 -5.08
CA ALA A 823 -15.29 -17.77 -5.59
C ALA A 823 -15.47 -19.08 -6.39
N LEU A 824 -16.30 -20.02 -5.91
CA LEU A 824 -16.60 -21.27 -6.63
C LEU A 824 -17.32 -21.00 -7.95
N ARG A 825 -18.27 -20.06 -7.99
CA ARG A 825 -18.97 -19.67 -9.20
C ARG A 825 -18.00 -19.10 -10.24
N GLU A 826 -17.08 -18.23 -9.81
CA GLU A 826 -16.04 -17.64 -10.65
C GLU A 826 -15.04 -18.70 -11.13
N ALA A 827 -14.58 -19.59 -10.26
CA ALA A 827 -13.68 -20.68 -10.65
C ALA A 827 -14.30 -21.57 -11.73
N ASN A 828 -15.56 -21.97 -11.52
CA ASN A 828 -16.29 -22.83 -12.45
C ASN A 828 -16.53 -22.17 -13.82
N ALA A 829 -16.70 -20.84 -13.88
CA ALA A 829 -16.80 -20.11 -15.15
C ALA A 829 -15.46 -20.08 -15.94
N LEU A 830 -14.33 -20.27 -15.26
CA LEU A 830 -13.00 -20.31 -15.90
C LEU A 830 -12.59 -21.71 -16.37
N ILE A 831 -13.11 -22.78 -15.76
CA ILE A 831 -12.75 -24.18 -16.10
C ILE A 831 -12.91 -24.47 -17.60
N PRO A 832 -14.04 -24.20 -18.28
CA PRO A 832 -14.17 -24.49 -19.71
C PRO A 832 -13.19 -23.67 -20.58
N ARG A 833 -12.74 -22.51 -20.09
CA ARG A 833 -11.73 -21.70 -20.79
C ARG A 833 -10.36 -22.34 -20.69
N LEU A 834 -9.99 -22.85 -19.52
CA LEU A 834 -8.74 -23.54 -19.26
C LEU A 834 -8.67 -24.85 -20.08
N GLU A 835 -9.77 -25.64 -20.11
CA GLU A 835 -9.86 -26.91 -20.86
C GLU A 835 -9.69 -26.69 -22.36
N ARG A 836 -10.28 -25.65 -22.96
CA ARG A 836 -10.06 -25.31 -24.36
C ARG A 836 -8.60 -25.04 -24.72
N LEU A 837 -7.79 -24.64 -23.75
CA LEU A 837 -6.34 -24.44 -23.89
C LEU A 837 -5.54 -25.69 -23.52
N GLY A 838 -6.20 -26.85 -23.31
CA GLY A 838 -5.56 -28.12 -22.96
C GLY A 838 -5.05 -28.16 -21.49
N GLY A 839 -5.59 -27.34 -20.62
CA GLY A 839 -5.33 -27.40 -19.19
C GLY A 839 -6.37 -28.22 -18.43
N SER A 840 -6.13 -28.49 -17.15
CA SER A 840 -7.08 -29.14 -16.22
C SER A 840 -7.14 -28.33 -14.91
N ALA A 841 -8.33 -28.21 -14.35
CA ALA A 841 -8.50 -27.52 -13.07
C ALA A 841 -8.20 -28.47 -11.91
N ASP A 842 -7.45 -28.00 -10.92
CA ASP A 842 -7.27 -28.69 -9.64
C ASP A 842 -8.40 -28.32 -8.66
N LEU A 843 -9.61 -28.82 -8.96
CA LEU A 843 -10.80 -28.63 -8.12
C LEU A 843 -11.51 -29.99 -7.96
N ASP A 844 -12.01 -30.26 -6.73
CA ASP A 844 -12.76 -31.48 -6.45
C ASP A 844 -14.00 -31.58 -7.35
N GLU A 845 -14.25 -32.72 -7.97
CA GLU A 845 -15.36 -32.94 -8.92
C GLU A 845 -16.73 -32.57 -8.32
N ARG A 846 -16.90 -32.74 -7.02
CA ARG A 846 -18.17 -32.40 -6.33
C ARG A 846 -18.43 -30.88 -6.30
N LEU A 847 -17.36 -30.07 -6.39
CA LEU A 847 -17.43 -28.61 -6.46
C LEU A 847 -17.52 -28.08 -7.90
N VAL A 848 -17.41 -28.96 -8.90
CA VAL A 848 -17.52 -28.57 -10.30
C VAL A 848 -19.00 -28.53 -10.70
N ALA A 849 -19.50 -27.34 -11.03
CA ALA A 849 -20.83 -27.15 -11.62
C ALA A 849 -20.86 -25.81 -12.35
N ASN A 850 -21.20 -25.84 -13.63
CA ASN A 850 -21.32 -24.61 -14.40
C ASN A 850 -22.68 -23.93 -14.16
N LEU A 851 -22.68 -22.96 -13.24
CA LEU A 851 -23.87 -22.20 -12.87
C LEU A 851 -23.97 -20.92 -13.71
N HIS A 852 -24.33 -21.03 -14.98
CA HIS A 852 -24.58 -19.90 -15.88
C HIS A 852 -25.77 -19.08 -15.42
N SER A 853 -25.67 -17.73 -15.50
CA SER A 853 -26.77 -16.85 -15.15
C SER A 853 -27.04 -15.80 -16.24
N ASP A 854 -28.32 -15.43 -16.39
CA ASP A 854 -28.70 -14.38 -17.33
C ASP A 854 -28.32 -13.01 -16.79
N VAL A 855 -28.44 -12.81 -15.48
CA VAL A 855 -27.99 -11.60 -14.79
C VAL A 855 -27.15 -11.97 -13.57
N ARG A 856 -26.04 -11.27 -13.40
CA ARG A 856 -25.18 -11.31 -12.21
C ARG A 856 -24.73 -9.90 -11.88
N VAL A 857 -24.83 -9.50 -10.62
CA VAL A 857 -24.33 -8.25 -10.10
C VAL A 857 -23.41 -8.54 -8.94
N VAL A 858 -22.20 -7.93 -8.93
CA VAL A 858 -21.25 -8.03 -7.81
C VAL A 858 -20.86 -6.64 -7.39
N MET A 859 -21.02 -6.32 -6.11
CA MET A 859 -20.71 -5.03 -5.52
C MET A 859 -19.59 -5.15 -4.50
N GLU A 860 -18.59 -4.28 -4.59
CA GLU A 860 -17.40 -4.23 -3.75
C GLU A 860 -17.10 -2.79 -3.35
N TRP A 861 -16.37 -2.57 -2.25
CA TRP A 861 -15.96 -1.22 -1.82
C TRP A 861 -14.56 -1.18 -1.21
N THR A 862 -14.01 0.03 -1.02
CA THR A 862 -12.61 0.22 -0.63
C THR A 862 -12.39 0.55 0.85
N ALA A 863 -13.43 0.52 1.69
CA ALA A 863 -13.33 0.91 3.09
C ALA A 863 -13.77 -0.21 4.03
N ASP A 864 -13.04 -0.40 5.13
CA ASP A 864 -13.27 -1.48 6.11
C ASP A 864 -14.47 -1.23 7.04
N ALA A 865 -14.76 0.01 7.36
CA ALA A 865 -15.80 0.37 8.33
C ALA A 865 -17.08 0.91 7.68
N VAL A 866 -17.30 0.55 6.44
CA VAL A 866 -18.46 0.97 5.65
C VAL A 866 -19.30 -0.25 5.36
N ASP A 867 -20.59 -0.12 5.63
CA ASP A 867 -21.62 -1.10 5.29
C ASP A 867 -22.39 -0.60 4.07
N LEU A 868 -22.39 -1.39 2.99
CA LEU A 868 -23.03 -1.06 1.73
C LEU A 868 -23.93 -2.20 1.30
N ASP A 869 -25.25 -1.96 1.35
CA ASP A 869 -26.23 -2.93 0.92
C ASP A 869 -26.49 -2.90 -0.59
N LEU A 870 -26.44 -4.06 -1.22
CA LEU A 870 -26.88 -4.27 -2.59
C LEU A 870 -28.39 -4.50 -2.65
N HIS A 871 -29.07 -3.75 -3.49
CA HIS A 871 -30.51 -3.90 -3.80
C HIS A 871 -30.70 -4.12 -5.29
N VAL A 872 -31.47 -5.11 -5.67
CA VAL A 872 -31.85 -5.34 -7.07
C VAL A 872 -33.36 -5.38 -7.20
N LEU A 873 -33.93 -4.34 -7.84
CA LEU A 873 -35.32 -4.30 -8.18
C LEU A 873 -35.53 -5.03 -9.51
N GLU A 874 -36.24 -6.16 -9.45
CA GLU A 874 -36.46 -7.03 -10.58
C GLU A 874 -37.66 -6.57 -11.45
N PRO A 875 -37.78 -7.04 -12.71
CA PRO A 875 -38.96 -6.80 -13.56
C PRO A 875 -40.25 -7.31 -12.95
N SER A 876 -40.18 -8.23 -12.00
CA SER A 876 -41.29 -8.74 -11.20
C SER A 876 -41.89 -7.67 -10.28
N GLY A 877 -41.17 -6.57 -10.03
CA GLY A 877 -41.47 -5.58 -9.01
C GLY A 877 -41.00 -5.97 -7.60
N GLU A 878 -40.30 -7.09 -7.46
CA GLU A 878 -39.72 -7.54 -6.20
C GLU A 878 -38.31 -6.94 -6.02
N ASN A 879 -38.01 -6.47 -4.80
CA ASN A 879 -36.69 -6.01 -4.44
C ASN A 879 -35.96 -7.10 -3.68
N VAL A 880 -34.79 -7.52 -4.20
CA VAL A 880 -33.90 -8.52 -3.60
C VAL A 880 -32.74 -7.80 -2.91
N PHE A 881 -32.56 -8.06 -1.61
CA PHE A 881 -31.56 -7.44 -0.75
C PHE A 881 -31.35 -8.31 0.51
N TYR A 882 -30.48 -7.94 1.44
CA TYR A 882 -30.18 -8.75 2.63
C TYR A 882 -31.41 -9.20 3.42
N GLY A 883 -32.46 -8.37 3.50
CA GLY A 883 -33.74 -8.69 4.20
C GLY A 883 -34.71 -9.55 3.38
N ASN A 884 -34.51 -9.66 2.06
CA ASN A 884 -35.29 -10.49 1.15
C ASN A 884 -34.35 -11.11 0.10
N ARG A 885 -33.64 -12.16 0.49
CA ARG A 885 -32.51 -12.70 -0.24
C ARG A 885 -32.88 -13.56 -1.44
N THR A 886 -34.14 -13.91 -1.61
CA THR A 886 -34.64 -14.76 -2.72
C THR A 886 -35.92 -14.22 -3.27
N SER A 887 -36.08 -14.21 -4.59
CA SER A 887 -37.30 -13.79 -5.25
C SER A 887 -38.17 -14.94 -5.78
N HIS A 888 -39.41 -14.66 -6.06
CA HIS A 888 -40.36 -15.61 -6.65
C HIS A 888 -39.99 -16.01 -8.07
N ILE A 889 -39.25 -15.18 -8.79
CA ILE A 889 -38.78 -15.48 -10.14
C ILE A 889 -37.35 -16.13 -10.18
N GLY A 890 -36.76 -16.41 -9.01
CA GLY A 890 -35.52 -17.15 -8.89
C GLY A 890 -34.27 -16.30 -8.72
N GLY A 891 -34.39 -15.00 -8.45
CA GLY A 891 -33.29 -14.17 -8.05
C GLY A 891 -32.76 -14.54 -6.66
N ARG A 892 -31.48 -14.42 -6.44
CA ARG A 892 -30.83 -14.77 -5.17
C ARG A 892 -29.70 -13.81 -4.85
N MET A 893 -29.62 -13.43 -3.56
CA MET A 893 -28.56 -12.61 -2.95
C MET A 893 -27.65 -13.47 -2.06
N THR A 894 -26.37 -13.17 -2.00
CA THR A 894 -25.43 -13.77 -1.03
C THR A 894 -25.72 -13.33 0.41
N ASP A 895 -24.91 -13.81 1.36
CA ASP A 895 -24.94 -13.32 2.73
C ASP A 895 -24.54 -11.83 2.77
N ASP A 896 -25.10 -11.12 3.75
CA ASP A 896 -24.85 -9.72 4.03
C ASP A 896 -23.43 -9.55 4.63
N MET A 897 -22.59 -8.73 4.00
CA MET A 897 -21.24 -8.44 4.47
C MET A 897 -21.19 -7.08 5.15
N THR A 898 -21.68 -7.02 6.38
CA THR A 898 -21.79 -5.80 7.20
C THR A 898 -20.48 -5.13 7.59
N ALA A 899 -19.33 -5.74 7.28
CA ALA A 899 -18.02 -5.19 7.61
C ALA A 899 -16.98 -5.55 6.55
N GLY A 900 -16.43 -4.54 5.91
CA GLY A 900 -15.20 -4.58 5.14
C GLY A 900 -15.27 -5.18 3.74
N PHE A 901 -15.19 -4.32 2.74
CA PHE A 901 -14.85 -4.58 1.33
C PHE A 901 -15.85 -5.39 0.47
N GLY A 902 -16.87 -6.05 1.03
CA GLY A 902 -17.71 -6.98 0.27
C GLY A 902 -16.98 -8.27 -0.10
N PRO A 903 -17.34 -8.96 -1.19
CA PRO A 903 -18.38 -8.60 -2.17
C PRO A 903 -19.78 -9.07 -1.79
N GLU A 904 -20.79 -8.29 -2.16
CA GLU A 904 -22.19 -8.77 -2.22
C GLU A 904 -22.56 -9.13 -3.63
N GLU A 905 -23.29 -10.22 -3.81
CA GLU A 905 -23.63 -10.74 -5.12
C GLU A 905 -25.14 -11.03 -5.24
N TYR A 906 -25.72 -10.56 -6.36
CA TYR A 906 -27.02 -10.99 -6.84
C TYR A 906 -26.90 -11.81 -8.10
N VAL A 907 -27.65 -12.91 -8.22
CA VAL A 907 -27.70 -13.77 -9.40
C VAL A 907 -29.12 -14.21 -9.72
N ILE A 908 -29.41 -14.37 -11.02
CA ILE A 908 -30.61 -15.08 -11.49
C ILE A 908 -30.25 -15.95 -12.71
N ARG A 909 -30.60 -17.24 -12.65
CA ARG A 909 -30.25 -18.23 -13.69
C ARG A 909 -30.97 -17.93 -14.98
N ARG A 910 -32.33 -17.82 -14.93
CA ARG A 910 -33.19 -17.46 -16.03
C ARG A 910 -33.99 -16.25 -15.65
N ALA A 911 -33.83 -15.21 -16.41
CA ALA A 911 -34.48 -13.96 -16.13
C ALA A 911 -35.65 -13.71 -17.10
N PRO A 912 -36.80 -13.18 -16.63
CA PRO A 912 -37.81 -12.66 -17.52
C PRO A 912 -37.27 -11.45 -18.29
N GLY A 913 -37.80 -11.17 -19.47
CA GLY A 913 -37.58 -9.92 -20.16
C GLY A 913 -37.97 -8.73 -19.27
N GLY A 914 -37.25 -7.63 -19.42
CA GLY A 914 -37.48 -6.41 -18.63
C GLY A 914 -36.25 -5.81 -18.04
N ARG A 915 -36.42 -4.91 -17.10
CA ARG A 915 -35.37 -4.10 -16.50
C ARG A 915 -35.08 -4.53 -15.06
N PHE A 916 -33.82 -4.76 -14.77
CA PHE A 916 -33.26 -4.98 -13.42
C PHE A 916 -32.55 -3.70 -12.99
N ASP A 917 -33.03 -3.03 -11.94
CA ASP A 917 -32.41 -1.83 -11.39
C ASP A 917 -31.51 -2.20 -10.22
N VAL A 918 -30.23 -1.89 -10.37
CA VAL A 918 -29.19 -2.12 -9.36
C VAL A 918 -29.03 -0.87 -8.53
N ARG A 919 -29.18 -0.98 -7.22
CA ARG A 919 -29.13 0.12 -6.27
C ARG A 919 -28.26 -0.22 -5.08
N SER A 920 -27.79 0.79 -4.36
CA SER A 920 -27.05 0.63 -3.11
C SER A 920 -27.55 1.59 -2.04
N ASN A 921 -27.57 1.10 -0.81
CA ASN A 921 -27.73 1.91 0.39
C ASN A 921 -26.37 2.09 1.05
N LEU A 922 -26.03 3.32 1.39
CA LEU A 922 -24.84 3.65 2.16
C LEU A 922 -25.24 3.92 3.61
N PHE A 923 -24.72 3.15 4.55
CA PHE A 923 -24.66 3.53 5.95
C PHE A 923 -23.35 4.27 6.21
N ALA A 924 -23.47 5.57 6.51
CA ALA A 924 -22.33 6.43 6.68
C ALA A 924 -21.35 5.90 7.75
N SER A 925 -20.07 5.88 7.41
CA SER A 925 -19.00 5.70 8.37
C SER A 925 -18.54 7.07 8.87
N ASP A 926 -18.46 7.27 10.18
CA ASP A 926 -17.90 8.47 10.82
C ASP A 926 -16.36 8.56 10.71
N ARG A 927 -15.75 7.70 9.90
CA ARG A 927 -14.30 7.62 9.77
C ARG A 927 -13.76 8.43 8.61
N ILE A 928 -12.68 9.15 8.90
CA ILE A 928 -11.80 9.74 7.88
C ILE A 928 -10.81 8.64 7.48
N ASP A 929 -10.98 8.07 6.28
CA ASP A 929 -9.97 7.21 5.68
C ASP A 929 -8.84 8.11 5.12
N PRO A 930 -7.55 7.85 5.42
CA PRO A 930 -6.44 8.60 4.84
C PRO A 930 -6.39 8.50 3.31
N ASN A 931 -7.03 7.49 2.72
CA ASN A 931 -7.16 7.34 1.27
C ASN A 931 -8.32 8.16 0.67
N GLY A 932 -9.09 8.88 1.47
CA GLY A 932 -10.24 9.68 1.04
C GLY A 932 -11.58 9.00 1.29
N LYS A 933 -12.60 9.43 0.53
CA LYS A 933 -13.95 8.85 0.66
C LYS A 933 -13.99 7.41 0.14
N PRO A 934 -14.87 6.53 0.70
CA PRO A 934 -15.07 5.18 0.19
C PRO A 934 -15.43 5.19 -1.29
N ARG A 935 -14.88 4.23 -2.03
CA ARG A 935 -15.23 4.00 -3.44
C ARG A 935 -15.99 2.68 -3.54
N LEU A 936 -17.13 2.73 -4.22
CA LEU A 936 -17.94 1.58 -4.57
C LEU A 936 -17.58 1.14 -5.99
N ARG A 937 -17.53 -0.17 -6.19
CA ARG A 937 -17.29 -0.81 -7.47
C ARG A 937 -18.40 -1.84 -7.71
N ALA A 938 -19.07 -1.75 -8.84
CA ALA A 938 -20.10 -2.70 -9.22
C ALA A 938 -19.78 -3.31 -10.60
N ARG A 939 -19.90 -4.62 -10.68
CA ARG A 939 -19.85 -5.40 -11.92
C ARG A 939 -21.29 -5.79 -12.29
N LEU A 940 -21.79 -5.27 -13.39
CA LEU A 940 -23.07 -5.61 -13.95
C LEU A 940 -22.81 -6.58 -15.11
N ILE A 941 -23.22 -7.83 -14.96
CA ILE A 941 -22.89 -8.89 -15.89
C ILE A 941 -24.17 -9.50 -16.45
N ARG A 942 -24.18 -9.65 -17.76
CA ARG A 942 -25.20 -10.38 -18.51
C ARG A 942 -24.58 -11.63 -19.13
N ASP A 943 -25.34 -12.70 -19.17
CA ASP A 943 -24.95 -13.99 -19.75
C ASP A 943 -23.66 -14.56 -19.10
N PHE A 944 -23.55 -14.47 -17.77
CA PHE A 944 -22.37 -14.90 -17.02
C PHE A 944 -22.03 -16.37 -17.28
N GLY A 945 -20.74 -16.65 -17.54
CA GLY A 945 -20.22 -17.99 -17.80
C GLY A 945 -20.47 -18.49 -19.23
N ARG A 946 -21.14 -17.72 -20.08
CA ARG A 946 -21.43 -18.07 -21.48
C ARG A 946 -20.46 -17.34 -22.45
N PRO A 947 -20.31 -17.82 -23.71
CA PRO A 947 -19.43 -17.20 -24.70
C PRO A 947 -19.83 -15.76 -25.07
N ASN A 948 -21.09 -15.40 -24.93
CA ASN A 948 -21.64 -14.07 -25.21
C ASN A 948 -21.75 -13.18 -23.96
N GLN A 949 -21.04 -13.52 -22.88
CA GLN A 949 -21.01 -12.72 -21.67
C GLN A 949 -20.65 -11.26 -21.97
N ARG A 950 -21.43 -10.34 -21.40
CA ARG A 950 -21.16 -8.91 -21.40
C ARG A 950 -21.04 -8.40 -19.96
N GLU A 951 -20.11 -7.49 -19.75
CA GLU A 951 -19.84 -6.92 -18.43
C GLU A 951 -19.62 -5.41 -18.56
N GLU A 952 -20.29 -4.66 -17.68
CA GLU A 952 -19.98 -3.26 -17.41
C GLU A 952 -19.44 -3.15 -15.97
N LEU A 953 -18.26 -2.53 -15.85
CA LEU A 953 -17.63 -2.25 -14.57
C LEU A 953 -17.76 -0.77 -14.28
N VAL A 954 -18.32 -0.46 -13.11
CA VAL A 954 -18.59 0.89 -12.64
C VAL A 954 -17.82 1.11 -11.35
N GLU A 955 -17.11 2.21 -11.23
CA GLU A 955 -16.48 2.65 -10.00
C GLU A 955 -16.86 4.10 -9.73
N PHE A 956 -17.24 4.43 -8.49
CA PHE A 956 -17.57 5.78 -8.09
C PHE A 956 -17.27 6.05 -6.62
N GLU A 957 -17.00 7.30 -6.30
CA GLU A 957 -16.79 7.78 -4.94
C GLU A 957 -18.14 8.01 -4.25
N MET A 958 -18.31 7.42 -3.04
CA MET A 958 -19.54 7.58 -2.26
C MET A 958 -19.52 8.90 -1.50
N GLY A 959 -20.57 9.71 -1.66
CA GLY A 959 -20.83 10.89 -0.84
C GLY A 959 -21.43 10.52 0.52
N GLN A 960 -21.49 11.49 1.43
CA GLN A 960 -21.85 11.24 2.85
C GLN A 960 -23.33 10.92 3.08
N GLU A 961 -24.21 10.85 2.22
CA GLU A 961 -25.63 10.52 2.49
C GLU A 961 -26.35 10.11 1.22
N ARG A 962 -26.71 8.84 1.04
CA ARG A 962 -27.89 8.50 0.26
C ARG A 962 -28.38 7.08 0.53
N ARG A 963 -29.62 6.99 0.88
CA ARG A 963 -30.42 5.80 0.78
C ARG A 963 -30.88 5.64 -0.68
N ASP A 964 -30.85 4.40 -1.19
CA ASP A 964 -31.45 4.01 -2.47
C ASP A 964 -30.86 4.68 -3.74
N THR A 965 -29.51 4.67 -3.85
CA THR A 965 -28.82 5.23 -5.01
C THR A 965 -28.87 4.25 -6.19
N LEU A 966 -29.45 4.65 -7.33
CA LEU A 966 -29.43 3.85 -8.55
C LEU A 966 -28.01 3.83 -9.17
N ILE A 967 -27.39 2.63 -9.21
CA ILE A 967 -26.08 2.39 -9.80
C ILE A 967 -26.18 2.23 -11.31
N GLY A 968 -27.14 1.40 -11.75
CA GLY A 968 -27.32 1.09 -13.15
C GLY A 968 -28.50 0.17 -13.38
N SER A 969 -28.72 -0.22 -14.63
CA SER A 969 -29.75 -1.18 -14.97
C SER A 969 -29.30 -2.15 -16.06
N ILE A 970 -29.79 -3.38 -15.98
CA ILE A 970 -29.61 -4.42 -16.99
C ILE A 970 -30.98 -4.64 -17.65
N ARG A 971 -31.05 -4.50 -18.98
CA ARG A 971 -32.28 -4.77 -19.74
C ARG A 971 -32.12 -6.09 -20.52
N LEU A 972 -33.12 -6.93 -20.45
CA LEU A 972 -33.21 -8.15 -21.22
C LEU A 972 -34.43 -8.05 -22.15
N GLY A 973 -34.29 -8.51 -23.42
CA GLY A 973 -35.36 -8.63 -24.36
C GLY A 973 -36.45 -9.63 -23.91
N PRO A 974 -37.61 -9.66 -24.55
CA PRO A 974 -38.66 -10.63 -24.24
C PRO A 974 -38.11 -12.07 -24.23
N ALA A 975 -38.51 -12.85 -23.22
CA ALA A 975 -38.10 -14.25 -23.09
C ALA A 975 -38.43 -15.02 -24.39
N GLY A 976 -37.44 -15.39 -25.16
CA GLY A 976 -37.62 -16.11 -26.44
C GLY A 976 -36.66 -15.69 -27.57
N THR A 977 -35.93 -14.61 -27.42
CA THR A 977 -34.92 -14.19 -28.41
C THR A 977 -33.49 -14.51 -27.90
N VAL A 978 -33.18 -15.80 -27.77
CA VAL A 978 -31.79 -16.26 -27.66
C VAL A 978 -31.28 -16.46 -29.09
N PRO A 979 -30.33 -15.69 -29.62
CA PRO A 979 -29.62 -16.04 -30.82
C PRO A 979 -28.65 -17.20 -30.47
N GLY A 980 -29.01 -18.41 -30.85
CA GLY A 980 -28.07 -19.47 -31.11
C GLY A 980 -27.78 -20.51 -30.03
N ASP A 981 -28.79 -21.23 -29.51
CA ASP A 981 -28.65 -22.66 -29.24
C ASP A 981 -29.11 -23.43 -30.50
N ALA A 982 -28.29 -23.41 -31.54
CA ALA A 982 -28.39 -24.42 -32.58
C ALA A 982 -27.82 -25.70 -31.98
N GLU A 983 -28.69 -26.52 -31.41
CA GLU A 983 -28.44 -27.95 -31.19
C GLU A 983 -27.96 -28.53 -32.50
N THR A 984 -26.69 -28.89 -32.58
CA THR A 984 -26.21 -29.85 -33.56
C THR A 984 -26.78 -31.21 -33.17
N GLU A 985 -28.02 -31.50 -33.58
CA GLU A 985 -28.47 -32.87 -33.68
C GLU A 985 -27.56 -33.57 -34.69
N GLY A 986 -26.71 -34.44 -34.15
CA GLY A 986 -25.89 -35.34 -34.93
C GLY A 986 -26.73 -36.32 -35.71
N GLY A 987 -26.70 -36.19 -37.03
CA GLY A 987 -27.02 -37.29 -37.93
C GLY A 987 -25.82 -38.23 -38.01
N ALA A 988 -25.99 -39.45 -37.51
CA ALA A 988 -25.20 -40.59 -37.97
C ALA A 988 -25.75 -41.06 -39.37
N PRO A 989 -25.00 -41.76 -40.23
CA PRO A 989 -24.43 -43.08 -39.94
C PRO A 989 -22.92 -43.14 -39.87
#